data_805039f183c5765005b2f8e92125e9f4
#
_entry.id   805039f183c5765005b2f8e92125e9f4
#
_cell.length_a   1.000
_cell.length_b   1.000
_cell.length_c   1.000
_cell.angle_alpha   90.00
_cell.angle_beta   90.00
_cell.angle_gamma   90.00
#
_symmetry.space_group_name_H-M   'P 1'
#
loop_
_entity.id
_entity.type
_entity.pdbx_description
1 polymer ?
#
loop_
_entity_poly.entity_id
_entity_poly.type
_entity_poly.pdbx_seq_one_letter_code
_entity_poly.pdbx_strand_id
1 'polypeptide(L)'
;MQKKELDYLNVLKVIGQMPFNVGKKLLLDFLQGNSNNESIKRNLLDRKELFGYFSLYSRDEVEDLVENLLHNGLIDYVPLTENKFIKIITLTKKGKKELVDPSLHNKKLSSRFAIKETQITEQERMMFDSFDFFLKGYNDEQKKAITSSSSKMLCVAGAGSGKTTVLTKRIEFLTTFKSAAPEKILAITFTRKARAEMASRLSKSQYCTNVMTETFNSFCEKIIKKHNDLIYNKPTRVVSYGEKIKIFKIALKENNIDAGLAIESYFSFGQRREKTNEELATLLMNDCYSVIELYKINNKSLEELKEHANNNQLIEQKNIEMMYKLCYSIDSFMKRNGLRDYSDQIVHCIDFFKKNKNFIPQFDHMLVDEYQDVNSSQIELLDLINPANLFCVGDPRQSIFGWRGSKIKYVLNFEEKYPNCEIITLSTNYRSSKQIVNLINKSIEGLMLPDLKSFREENANLHLVNFESEEQEINFVISKILELRIPRNEIFVLARTNRIINDISQRMRLRGIKHLVKTEEKGREEEAAIDEVTLATVHSIKGLEADTVFVIGCTGINFPCRASDHPIIELVRIDDYDKEEEERRLFYVALSRAKKNLYMTYCGKNPTRFINQKMLETIGGKTSQPSIADYNAAAKLQSHSSDKLSMLKVWRKETAQRLNLPAYIIMHDRTLMEIIEMNPVDVEDLKNVRGIGPAKLERYGEEIINILNGGK
;
A
#
# COMPACT_ATOMS: atom_id res chain seq x y z
N MET A 1 36.24 12.87 -19.76
CA MET A 1 34.78 12.73 -19.91
C MET A 1 34.35 11.38 -20.53
N GLN A 2 34.97 10.87 -21.57
CA GLN A 2 34.61 9.56 -22.17
C GLN A 2 34.73 8.33 -21.25
N LYS A 3 35.63 8.32 -20.26
CA LYS A 3 35.79 7.20 -19.32
C LYS A 3 34.56 6.99 -18.39
N LYS A 4 33.88 8.05 -17.96
CA LYS A 4 32.72 7.93 -17.07
C LYS A 4 31.45 7.35 -17.72
N GLU A 5 31.32 7.47 -19.04
CA GLU A 5 30.14 6.99 -19.77
C GLU A 5 30.08 5.46 -19.92
N LEU A 6 31.23 4.78 -19.80
CA LEU A 6 31.35 3.33 -19.91
C LEU A 6 31.59 2.61 -18.58
N ASP A 7 31.66 3.33 -17.47
CA ASP A 7 31.95 2.78 -16.15
C ASP A 7 30.92 1.72 -15.71
N TYR A 8 29.67 1.86 -16.11
CA TYR A 8 28.65 0.85 -15.85
C TYR A 8 28.96 -0.53 -16.44
N LEU A 9 29.63 -0.59 -17.61
CA LEU A 9 30.05 -1.86 -18.23
C LEU A 9 31.09 -2.58 -17.37
N ASN A 10 31.93 -1.84 -16.66
CA ASN A 10 32.94 -2.44 -15.78
C ASN A 10 32.27 -3.08 -14.55
N VAL A 11 31.19 -2.48 -14.03
CA VAL A 11 30.39 -3.12 -12.97
C VAL A 11 29.72 -4.40 -13.48
N LEU A 12 29.11 -4.37 -14.68
CA LEU A 12 28.52 -5.58 -15.29
C LEU A 12 29.58 -6.66 -15.54
N LYS A 13 30.77 -6.30 -16.02
CA LYS A 13 31.91 -7.24 -16.22
C LYS A 13 32.33 -7.89 -14.91
N VAL A 14 32.47 -7.09 -13.84
CA VAL A 14 32.80 -7.58 -12.49
C VAL A 14 31.79 -8.62 -12.05
N ILE A 15 30.49 -8.31 -12.12
CA ILE A 15 29.42 -9.25 -11.71
C ILE A 15 29.47 -10.54 -12.54
N GLY A 16 29.68 -10.43 -13.84
CA GLY A 16 29.77 -11.60 -14.73
C GLY A 16 31.05 -12.47 -14.55
N GLN A 17 32.11 -11.91 -13.98
CA GLN A 17 33.43 -12.59 -13.78
C GLN A 17 33.64 -13.06 -12.34
N MET A 18 32.71 -12.74 -11.40
CA MET A 18 32.80 -13.22 -10.02
C MET A 18 32.76 -14.76 -9.99
N PRO A 19 33.67 -15.43 -9.26
CA PRO A 19 33.69 -16.89 -9.16
C PRO A 19 32.54 -17.50 -8.40
N PHE A 20 31.76 -16.68 -7.68
CA PHE A 20 30.57 -17.04 -6.95
C PHE A 20 29.62 -15.82 -6.87
N ASN A 21 28.39 -16.08 -6.52
CA ASN A 21 27.39 -15.05 -6.38
C ASN A 21 27.70 -14.11 -5.18
N VAL A 22 27.68 -12.82 -5.41
CA VAL A 22 28.06 -11.80 -4.43
C VAL A 22 26.86 -10.96 -3.97
N GLY A 23 26.82 -10.61 -2.70
CA GLY A 23 25.89 -9.61 -2.18
C GLY A 23 26.40 -8.18 -2.44
N LYS A 24 25.52 -7.19 -2.31
CA LYS A 24 25.82 -5.76 -2.57
C LYS A 24 27.06 -5.27 -1.82
N LYS A 25 27.18 -5.58 -0.53
CA LYS A 25 28.31 -5.13 0.29
C LYS A 25 29.66 -5.62 -0.25
N LEU A 26 29.74 -6.91 -0.60
CA LEU A 26 30.99 -7.49 -1.14
C LEU A 26 31.32 -6.91 -2.52
N LEU A 27 30.31 -6.69 -3.36
CA LEU A 27 30.49 -6.05 -4.67
C LEU A 27 31.04 -4.62 -4.52
N LEU A 28 30.47 -3.80 -3.65
CA LEU A 28 30.95 -2.44 -3.39
C LEU A 28 32.37 -2.43 -2.84
N ASP A 29 32.68 -3.30 -1.88
CA ASP A 29 34.02 -3.42 -1.30
C ASP A 29 35.05 -3.86 -2.38
N PHE A 30 34.67 -4.74 -3.28
CA PHE A 30 35.52 -5.14 -4.42
C PHE A 30 35.77 -3.97 -5.38
N LEU A 31 34.71 -3.29 -5.80
CA LEU A 31 34.78 -2.16 -6.74
C LEU A 31 35.64 -1.01 -6.21
N GLN A 32 35.59 -0.79 -4.89
CA GLN A 32 36.39 0.25 -4.23
C GLN A 32 37.81 -0.17 -3.81
N GLY A 33 38.14 -1.48 -3.96
CA GLY A 33 39.47 -1.97 -3.59
C GLY A 33 39.69 -2.12 -2.07
N ASN A 34 38.62 -2.41 -1.33
CA ASN A 34 38.71 -2.62 0.14
C ASN A 34 39.32 -3.97 0.45
N SER A 35 40.67 -4.01 0.52
CA SER A 35 41.44 -5.21 0.83
C SER A 35 41.24 -5.72 2.28
N ASN A 36 40.58 -4.96 3.18
CA ASN A 36 40.34 -5.40 4.56
C ASN A 36 39.15 -6.37 4.68
N ASN A 37 38.32 -6.51 3.66
CA ASN A 37 37.22 -7.44 3.66
C ASN A 37 37.72 -8.89 3.66
N GLU A 38 37.33 -9.68 4.66
CA GLU A 38 37.78 -11.07 4.84
C GLU A 38 37.41 -11.98 3.67
N SER A 39 36.22 -11.76 3.08
CA SER A 39 35.79 -12.53 1.91
C SER A 39 36.65 -12.24 0.67
N ILE A 40 37.12 -11.02 0.50
CA ILE A 40 38.05 -10.63 -0.57
C ILE A 40 39.38 -11.35 -0.38
N LYS A 41 39.96 -11.29 0.83
CA LYS A 41 41.22 -11.98 1.14
C LYS A 41 41.13 -13.50 0.96
N ARG A 42 40.11 -14.10 1.58
CA ARG A 42 39.91 -15.56 1.57
C ARG A 42 39.75 -16.14 0.16
N ASN A 43 39.11 -15.39 -0.75
CA ASN A 43 38.82 -15.84 -2.09
C ASN A 43 39.77 -15.22 -3.13
N LEU A 44 40.85 -14.54 -2.71
CA LEU A 44 41.87 -13.90 -3.55
C LEU A 44 41.25 -12.98 -4.61
N LEU A 45 40.18 -12.28 -4.26
CA LEU A 45 39.48 -11.39 -5.18
C LEU A 45 40.28 -10.11 -5.46
N ASP A 46 41.17 -9.72 -4.57
CA ASP A 46 42.12 -8.61 -4.73
C ASP A 46 43.10 -8.78 -5.93
N ARG A 47 43.24 -10.03 -6.45
CA ARG A 47 44.03 -10.35 -7.65
C ARG A 47 43.25 -10.34 -8.95
N LYS A 48 41.95 -10.09 -8.91
CA LYS A 48 41.08 -10.06 -10.06
C LYS A 48 41.18 -8.73 -10.81
N GLU A 49 41.00 -8.80 -12.12
CA GLU A 49 40.86 -7.62 -12.99
C GLU A 49 39.69 -6.74 -12.46
N LEU A 50 39.87 -5.43 -12.50
CA LEU A 50 38.90 -4.44 -12.02
C LEU A 50 38.74 -4.35 -10.50
N PHE A 51 39.54 -5.07 -9.68
CA PHE A 51 39.59 -4.81 -8.24
C PHE A 51 40.07 -3.38 -7.97
N GLY A 52 39.28 -2.62 -7.20
CA GLY A 52 39.58 -1.22 -6.91
C GLY A 52 39.48 -0.26 -8.09
N TYR A 53 38.83 -0.68 -9.21
CA TYR A 53 38.67 0.19 -10.37
C TYR A 53 38.00 1.52 -10.02
N PHE A 54 37.10 1.52 -9.04
CA PHE A 54 36.38 2.69 -8.55
C PHE A 54 36.97 3.26 -7.24
N SER A 55 38.23 3.01 -6.94
CA SER A 55 38.88 3.50 -5.70
C SER A 55 38.94 5.04 -5.58
N LEU A 56 38.83 5.75 -6.70
CA LEU A 56 38.79 7.22 -6.75
C LEU A 56 37.39 7.81 -6.60
N TYR A 57 36.36 6.97 -6.58
CA TYR A 57 34.96 7.38 -6.40
C TYR A 57 34.57 7.24 -4.93
N SER A 58 33.69 8.12 -4.45
CA SER A 58 33.08 7.93 -3.13
C SER A 58 32.24 6.65 -3.11
N ARG A 59 32.02 6.11 -1.91
CA ARG A 59 31.19 4.90 -1.77
C ARG A 59 29.77 5.13 -2.28
N ASP A 60 29.22 6.31 -2.04
CA ASP A 60 27.88 6.70 -2.47
C ASP A 60 27.77 6.74 -4.01
N GLU A 61 28.80 7.27 -4.71
CA GLU A 61 28.81 7.29 -6.18
C GLU A 61 28.84 5.87 -6.78
N VAL A 62 29.58 4.93 -6.18
CA VAL A 62 29.63 3.54 -6.64
C VAL A 62 28.32 2.82 -6.31
N GLU A 63 27.74 3.10 -5.15
CA GLU A 63 26.45 2.56 -4.75
C GLU A 63 25.33 3.04 -5.66
N ASP A 64 25.29 4.33 -6.00
CA ASP A 64 24.37 4.91 -6.96
C ASP A 64 24.49 4.28 -8.35
N LEU A 65 25.72 3.97 -8.78
CA LEU A 65 25.94 3.29 -10.06
C LEU A 65 25.36 1.87 -10.05
N VAL A 66 25.55 1.10 -8.96
CA VAL A 66 24.98 -0.25 -8.81
C VAL A 66 23.44 -0.17 -8.74
N GLU A 67 22.86 0.79 -8.00
CA GLU A 67 21.42 0.99 -7.97
C GLU A 67 20.84 1.38 -9.33
N ASN A 68 21.57 2.20 -10.11
CA ASN A 68 21.18 2.55 -11.48
C ASN A 68 21.15 1.32 -12.39
N LEU A 69 22.06 0.38 -12.22
CA LEU A 69 22.08 -0.87 -12.99
C LEU A 69 20.89 -1.79 -12.60
N LEU A 70 20.56 -1.86 -11.32
CA LEU A 70 19.36 -2.55 -10.82
C LEU A 70 18.09 -1.92 -11.41
N HIS A 71 18.01 -0.59 -11.35
CA HIS A 71 16.86 0.16 -11.86
C HIS A 71 16.65 -0.03 -13.38
N ASN A 72 17.73 -0.07 -14.13
CA ASN A 72 17.67 -0.31 -15.59
C ASN A 72 17.46 -1.79 -15.94
N GLY A 73 17.31 -2.66 -14.94
CA GLY A 73 17.10 -4.09 -15.13
C GLY A 73 18.28 -4.80 -15.80
N LEU A 74 19.50 -4.29 -15.61
CA LEU A 74 20.73 -4.92 -16.13
C LEU A 74 21.27 -5.96 -15.16
N ILE A 75 21.05 -5.74 -13.87
CA ILE A 75 21.34 -6.67 -12.79
C ILE A 75 20.08 -6.83 -11.91
N ASP A 76 20.03 -7.91 -11.15
CA ASP A 76 18.89 -8.20 -10.29
C ASP A 76 19.32 -8.87 -9.00
N TYR A 77 18.48 -8.74 -7.94
CA TYR A 77 18.63 -9.44 -6.68
C TYR A 77 17.94 -10.80 -6.75
N VAL A 78 18.72 -11.86 -6.59
CA VAL A 78 18.21 -13.23 -6.52
C VAL A 78 18.45 -13.79 -5.12
N PRO A 79 17.46 -14.40 -4.45
CA PRO A 79 17.68 -15.06 -3.17
C PRO A 79 18.61 -16.28 -3.35
N LEU A 80 19.50 -16.50 -2.39
CA LEU A 80 20.38 -17.67 -2.40
C LEU A 80 19.56 -18.94 -2.15
N THR A 81 19.81 -20.00 -2.93
CA THR A 81 19.06 -21.26 -2.90
C THR A 81 19.05 -21.91 -1.52
N GLU A 82 20.15 -21.82 -0.77
CA GLU A 82 20.33 -22.39 0.55
C GLU A 82 19.80 -21.50 1.69
N ASN A 83 19.70 -20.19 1.45
CA ASN A 83 19.21 -19.25 2.43
C ASN A 83 18.49 -18.07 1.75
N LYS A 84 17.16 -18.15 1.69
CA LYS A 84 16.30 -17.14 1.05
C LYS A 84 16.40 -15.72 1.62
N PHE A 85 17.05 -15.55 2.76
CA PHE A 85 17.27 -14.23 3.38
C PHE A 85 18.51 -13.51 2.85
N ILE A 86 19.39 -14.24 2.16
CA ILE A 86 20.59 -13.66 1.55
C ILE A 86 20.28 -13.34 0.09
N LYS A 87 20.29 -12.07 -0.25
CA LYS A 87 20.15 -11.59 -1.64
C LYS A 87 21.52 -11.46 -2.29
N ILE A 88 21.66 -12.05 -3.45
CA ILE A 88 22.85 -11.95 -4.30
C ILE A 88 22.54 -11.17 -5.57
N ILE A 89 23.53 -10.50 -6.13
CA ILE A 89 23.40 -9.75 -7.37
C ILE A 89 23.80 -10.63 -8.54
N THR A 90 22.97 -10.65 -9.59
CA THR A 90 23.22 -11.41 -10.82
C THR A 90 22.94 -10.56 -12.05
N LEU A 91 23.57 -10.90 -13.17
CA LEU A 91 23.28 -10.30 -14.47
C LEU A 91 21.96 -10.82 -15.04
N THR A 92 21.08 -9.92 -15.44
CA THR A 92 19.87 -10.26 -16.19
C THR A 92 20.19 -10.61 -17.66
N LYS A 93 19.20 -11.14 -18.41
CA LYS A 93 19.33 -11.32 -19.87
C LYS A 93 19.68 -10.00 -20.58
N LYS A 94 19.10 -8.88 -20.11
CA LYS A 94 19.38 -7.53 -20.64
C LYS A 94 20.81 -7.09 -20.31
N GLY A 95 21.30 -7.32 -19.09
CA GLY A 95 22.67 -7.01 -18.71
C GLY A 95 23.71 -7.82 -19.48
N LYS A 96 23.43 -9.10 -19.77
CA LYS A 96 24.30 -9.94 -20.63
C LYS A 96 24.35 -9.43 -22.07
N LYS A 97 23.21 -9.01 -22.62
CA LYS A 97 23.13 -8.41 -23.95
C LYS A 97 23.90 -7.09 -24.00
N GLU A 98 23.79 -6.26 -23.00
CA GLU A 98 24.43 -4.95 -22.89
C GLU A 98 25.99 -5.09 -22.84
N LEU A 99 26.51 -6.17 -22.25
CA LEU A 99 27.95 -6.47 -22.28
C LEU A 99 28.48 -6.76 -23.66
N VAL A 100 27.65 -7.31 -24.56
CA VAL A 100 28.04 -7.70 -25.93
C VAL A 100 27.80 -6.55 -26.90
N ASP A 101 26.68 -5.85 -26.76
CA ASP A 101 26.26 -4.76 -27.63
C ASP A 101 25.79 -3.58 -26.75
N PRO A 102 26.72 -2.71 -26.30
CA PRO A 102 26.44 -1.59 -25.44
C PRO A 102 25.52 -0.57 -26.10
N SER A 103 24.29 -0.47 -25.66
CA SER A 103 23.28 0.43 -26.21
C SER A 103 23.00 1.63 -25.30
N LEU A 104 23.37 1.55 -24.00
CA LEU A 104 23.05 2.56 -23.00
C LEU A 104 24.09 3.68 -22.89
N HIS A 105 25.24 3.55 -23.53
CA HIS A 105 26.26 4.60 -23.55
C HIS A 105 25.79 5.91 -24.24
N ASN A 106 24.82 5.82 -25.13
CA ASN A 106 24.18 6.96 -25.79
C ASN A 106 22.89 7.45 -25.08
N LYS A 107 22.35 6.64 -24.19
CA LYS A 107 21.29 7.05 -23.28
C LYS A 107 21.96 7.23 -21.93
N LYS A 108 22.05 8.48 -21.41
CA LYS A 108 22.42 8.70 -20.02
C LYS A 108 21.70 7.62 -19.23
N LEU A 109 22.47 6.73 -18.54
CA LEU A 109 21.90 5.91 -17.49
C LEU A 109 21.09 6.87 -16.64
N SER A 110 19.79 6.83 -16.80
CA SER A 110 18.93 7.78 -16.12
C SER A 110 19.22 7.58 -14.65
N SER A 111 19.95 8.54 -14.06
CA SER A 111 19.92 8.69 -12.62
C SER A 111 18.43 8.59 -12.25
N ARG A 112 18.06 7.68 -11.34
CA ARG A 112 16.71 7.64 -10.80
C ARG A 112 16.27 9.08 -10.65
N PHE A 113 15.27 9.48 -11.42
CA PHE A 113 14.54 10.73 -11.41
C PHE A 113 15.03 11.77 -10.41
N ALA A 114 16.04 12.52 -10.76
CA ALA A 114 16.28 13.79 -10.09
C ALA A 114 15.17 14.76 -10.51
N ILE A 115 13.96 14.56 -9.99
CA ILE A 115 12.92 15.58 -10.09
C ILE A 115 13.45 16.80 -9.34
N LYS A 116 13.74 17.88 -10.06
CA LYS A 116 14.30 19.10 -9.49
C LYS A 116 13.22 19.91 -8.78
N GLU A 117 13.65 20.72 -7.82
CA GLU A 117 12.76 21.76 -7.27
C GLU A 117 12.26 22.67 -8.40
N THR A 118 10.99 23.07 -8.30
CA THR A 118 10.39 23.98 -9.26
C THR A 118 11.08 25.34 -9.20
N GLN A 119 11.58 25.77 -10.31
CA GLN A 119 12.11 27.16 -10.45
C GLN A 119 11.02 28.07 -10.99
N ILE A 120 10.95 29.26 -10.43
CA ILE A 120 10.00 30.30 -10.83
C ILE A 120 10.77 31.42 -11.53
N THR A 121 10.40 31.69 -12.78
CA THR A 121 10.97 32.78 -13.57
C THR A 121 10.35 34.13 -13.21
N GLU A 122 11.01 35.20 -13.55
CA GLU A 122 10.50 36.55 -13.31
C GLU A 122 9.23 36.82 -14.13
N GLN A 123 9.15 36.30 -15.34
CA GLN A 123 7.94 36.38 -16.18
C GLN A 123 6.74 35.67 -15.54
N GLU A 124 6.97 34.51 -14.91
CA GLU A 124 5.91 33.80 -14.18
C GLU A 124 5.45 34.60 -12.96
N ARG A 125 6.36 35.26 -12.24
CA ARG A 125 5.99 36.15 -11.12
C ARG A 125 5.10 37.29 -11.58
N MET A 126 5.46 38.00 -12.67
CA MET A 126 4.62 39.03 -13.25
C MET A 126 3.24 38.50 -13.66
N MET A 127 3.18 37.29 -14.19
CA MET A 127 1.91 36.63 -14.50
C MET A 127 1.11 36.35 -13.23
N PHE A 128 1.75 35.88 -12.14
CA PHE A 128 1.06 35.65 -10.85
C PHE A 128 0.46 36.93 -10.29
N ASP A 129 1.17 38.04 -10.40
CA ASP A 129 0.69 39.36 -9.95
C ASP A 129 -0.56 39.79 -10.74
N SER A 130 -0.65 39.47 -12.03
CA SER A 130 -1.84 39.73 -12.85
C SER A 130 -3.09 38.98 -12.36
N PHE A 131 -2.91 37.89 -11.58
CA PHE A 131 -3.96 37.07 -11.00
C PHE A 131 -3.93 37.06 -9.48
N ASP A 132 -3.30 38.06 -8.82
CA ASP A 132 -3.07 38.01 -7.36
C ASP A 132 -4.37 37.82 -6.58
N PHE A 133 -5.45 38.48 -6.96
CA PHE A 133 -6.77 38.31 -6.35
C PHE A 133 -7.22 36.82 -6.37
N PHE A 134 -7.02 36.14 -7.51
CA PHE A 134 -7.46 34.76 -7.71
C PHE A 134 -6.52 33.77 -7.05
N LEU A 135 -5.22 34.06 -6.99
CA LEU A 135 -4.15 33.20 -6.50
C LEU A 135 -3.77 33.49 -5.05
N LYS A 136 -4.54 34.32 -4.35
CA LYS A 136 -4.28 34.66 -2.95
C LYS A 136 -4.28 33.42 -2.07
N GLY A 137 -3.23 33.25 -1.27
CA GLY A 137 -3.06 32.13 -0.34
C GLY A 137 -2.38 30.90 -0.94
N TYR A 138 -1.99 30.93 -2.21
CA TYR A 138 -1.17 29.90 -2.85
C TYR A 138 0.29 30.32 -2.88
N ASN A 139 1.22 29.37 -2.67
CA ASN A 139 2.64 29.62 -2.86
C ASN A 139 3.01 29.60 -4.36
N ASP A 140 4.24 30.01 -4.69
CA ASP A 140 4.68 30.16 -6.08
C ASP A 140 4.66 28.83 -6.85
N GLU A 141 5.03 27.69 -6.24
CA GLU A 141 4.95 26.37 -6.87
C GLU A 141 3.50 26.01 -7.23
N GLN A 142 2.57 26.26 -6.30
CA GLN A 142 1.14 26.05 -6.52
C GLN A 142 0.58 26.99 -7.58
N LYS A 143 0.97 28.29 -7.55
CA LYS A 143 0.59 29.28 -8.58
C LYS A 143 1.03 28.82 -9.96
N LYS A 144 2.27 28.34 -10.10
CA LYS A 144 2.78 27.79 -11.36
C LYS A 144 1.96 26.59 -11.82
N ALA A 145 1.67 25.63 -10.95
CA ALA A 145 0.86 24.45 -11.30
C ALA A 145 -0.59 24.83 -11.72
N ILE A 146 -1.16 25.89 -11.14
CA ILE A 146 -2.50 26.39 -11.48
C ILE A 146 -2.49 27.10 -12.84
N THR A 147 -1.50 27.91 -13.14
CA THR A 147 -1.54 28.86 -14.27
C THR A 147 -0.79 28.42 -15.51
N SER A 148 0.11 27.44 -15.41
CA SER A 148 0.92 26.98 -16.54
C SER A 148 0.07 26.59 -17.74
N SER A 149 0.58 26.94 -18.93
CA SER A 149 -0.04 26.67 -20.25
C SER A 149 0.53 25.40 -20.92
N SER A 150 1.40 24.66 -20.25
CA SER A 150 1.95 23.41 -20.80
C SER A 150 0.83 22.41 -21.09
N SER A 151 0.88 21.79 -22.27
CA SER A 151 -0.15 20.83 -22.70
C SER A 151 -0.06 19.50 -21.99
N LYS A 152 1.14 19.09 -21.56
CA LYS A 152 1.36 17.86 -20.79
C LYS A 152 2.13 18.22 -19.53
N MET A 153 1.53 17.95 -18.38
CA MET A 153 2.10 18.37 -17.10
C MET A 153 1.99 17.29 -16.04
N LEU A 154 3.07 17.09 -15.31
CA LEU A 154 3.11 16.27 -14.09
C LEU A 154 3.38 17.18 -12.89
N CYS A 155 2.44 17.22 -11.96
CA CYS A 155 2.60 17.88 -10.67
C CYS A 155 2.98 16.82 -9.61
N VAL A 156 4.25 16.77 -9.22
CA VAL A 156 4.75 15.91 -8.15
C VAL A 156 4.51 16.61 -6.83
N ALA A 157 3.48 16.21 -6.14
CA ALA A 157 2.94 16.89 -4.98
C ALA A 157 3.07 16.04 -3.73
N GLY A 158 3.98 16.40 -2.82
CA GLY A 158 4.24 15.67 -1.60
C GLY A 158 3.04 15.53 -0.66
N ALA A 159 3.21 14.75 0.41
CA ALA A 159 2.18 14.65 1.44
C ALA A 159 1.85 16.05 2.01
N GLY A 160 0.56 16.37 2.12
CA GLY A 160 0.12 17.65 2.71
C GLY A 160 0.44 18.90 1.87
N SER A 161 0.82 18.78 0.59
CA SER A 161 1.15 19.94 -0.27
C SER A 161 -0.04 20.57 -0.99
N GLY A 162 -1.26 20.07 -0.77
CA GLY A 162 -2.46 20.63 -1.37
C GLY A 162 -2.80 20.11 -2.76
N LYS A 163 -2.47 18.85 -3.10
CA LYS A 163 -2.76 18.20 -4.40
C LYS A 163 -4.14 18.52 -4.95
N THR A 164 -5.19 18.13 -4.25
CA THR A 164 -6.58 18.31 -4.68
C THR A 164 -6.98 19.79 -4.75
N THR A 165 -6.41 20.61 -3.88
CA THR A 165 -6.64 22.07 -3.89
C THR A 165 -6.07 22.71 -5.16
N VAL A 166 -4.85 22.36 -5.54
CA VAL A 166 -4.23 22.85 -6.79
C VAL A 166 -5.00 22.35 -8.00
N LEU A 167 -5.39 21.07 -8.03
CA LEU A 167 -6.14 20.49 -9.14
C LEU A 167 -7.48 21.19 -9.34
N THR A 168 -8.28 21.39 -8.28
CA THR A 168 -9.57 22.10 -8.37
C THR A 168 -9.40 23.56 -8.75
N LYS A 169 -8.37 24.25 -8.20
CA LYS A 169 -8.09 25.64 -8.52
C LYS A 169 -7.61 25.82 -9.97
N ARG A 170 -6.87 24.83 -10.52
CA ARG A 170 -6.51 24.81 -11.94
C ARG A 170 -7.75 24.69 -12.83
N ILE A 171 -8.71 23.84 -12.50
CA ILE A 171 -9.97 23.74 -13.25
C ILE A 171 -10.70 25.08 -13.24
N GLU A 172 -10.80 25.73 -12.09
CA GLU A 172 -11.41 27.06 -11.96
C GLU A 172 -10.67 28.10 -12.78
N PHE A 173 -9.32 28.08 -12.81
CA PHE A 173 -8.51 28.96 -13.66
C PHE A 173 -8.78 28.76 -15.15
N LEU A 174 -8.85 27.49 -15.59
CA LEU A 174 -9.12 27.15 -16.99
C LEU A 174 -10.50 27.68 -17.46
N THR A 175 -11.52 27.46 -16.64
CA THR A 175 -12.89 27.87 -16.97
C THR A 175 -13.08 29.40 -16.89
N THR A 176 -12.45 30.06 -15.91
CA THR A 176 -12.65 31.49 -15.66
C THR A 176 -11.79 32.36 -16.58
N PHE A 177 -10.52 32.00 -16.78
CA PHE A 177 -9.55 32.88 -17.46
C PHE A 177 -9.07 32.35 -18.82
N LYS A 178 -9.22 31.07 -19.09
CA LYS A 178 -8.82 30.46 -20.36
C LYS A 178 -9.99 30.10 -21.25
N SER A 179 -11.21 30.46 -20.85
CA SER A 179 -12.45 30.21 -21.60
C SER A 179 -12.64 28.74 -21.97
N ALA A 180 -12.09 27.82 -21.17
CA ALA A 180 -12.27 26.40 -21.38
C ALA A 180 -13.73 26.02 -21.06
N ALA A 181 -14.40 25.35 -22.00
CA ALA A 181 -15.77 24.89 -21.83
C ALA A 181 -15.82 23.81 -20.73
N PRO A 182 -16.60 23.98 -19.64
CA PRO A 182 -16.61 23.06 -18.52
C PRO A 182 -16.93 21.61 -18.91
N GLU A 183 -17.82 21.39 -19.86
CA GLU A 183 -18.20 20.08 -20.41
C GLU A 183 -17.09 19.39 -21.23
N LYS A 184 -16.04 20.15 -21.61
CA LYS A 184 -14.83 19.64 -22.26
C LYS A 184 -13.70 19.35 -21.28
N ILE A 185 -13.97 19.48 -19.98
CA ILE A 185 -13.01 19.16 -18.91
C ILE A 185 -13.43 17.88 -18.21
N LEU A 186 -12.51 16.90 -18.17
CA LEU A 186 -12.67 15.66 -17.41
C LEU A 186 -11.68 15.63 -16.27
N ALA A 187 -12.17 15.56 -15.03
CA ALA A 187 -11.38 15.36 -13.84
C ALA A 187 -11.56 13.93 -13.32
N ILE A 188 -10.47 13.17 -13.20
CA ILE A 188 -10.47 11.79 -12.75
C ILE A 188 -9.82 11.67 -11.38
N THR A 189 -10.47 10.93 -10.47
CA THR A 189 -9.98 10.55 -9.16
C THR A 189 -10.02 9.04 -8.97
N PHE A 190 -9.38 8.53 -7.90
CA PHE A 190 -9.33 7.09 -7.65
C PHE A 190 -10.51 6.55 -6.82
N THR A 191 -11.10 7.38 -5.95
CA THR A 191 -12.16 6.91 -5.05
C THR A 191 -13.44 7.69 -5.23
N ARG A 192 -14.59 7.07 -4.90
CA ARG A 192 -15.89 7.73 -4.91
C ARG A 192 -15.92 8.92 -3.96
N LYS A 193 -15.28 8.79 -2.79
CA LYS A 193 -15.18 9.88 -1.80
C LYS A 193 -14.42 11.09 -2.38
N ALA A 194 -13.23 10.87 -2.97
CA ALA A 194 -12.46 11.94 -3.61
C ALA A 194 -13.23 12.61 -4.75
N ARG A 195 -13.97 11.81 -5.54
CA ARG A 195 -14.87 12.34 -6.58
C ARG A 195 -15.94 13.26 -6.00
N ALA A 196 -16.64 12.81 -4.95
CA ALA A 196 -17.69 13.60 -4.30
C ALA A 196 -17.12 14.89 -3.70
N GLU A 197 -15.96 14.82 -3.04
CA GLU A 197 -15.27 15.99 -2.50
C GLU A 197 -14.86 16.97 -3.59
N MET A 198 -14.26 16.47 -4.67
CA MET A 198 -13.87 17.31 -5.81
C MET A 198 -15.07 17.98 -6.45
N ALA A 199 -16.15 17.24 -6.71
CA ALA A 199 -17.39 17.77 -7.25
C ALA A 199 -18.00 18.85 -6.32
N SER A 200 -18.00 18.62 -5.00
CA SER A 200 -18.47 19.58 -4.01
C SER A 200 -17.62 20.86 -3.98
N ARG A 201 -16.28 20.76 -4.18
CA ARG A 201 -15.41 21.93 -4.26
C ARG A 201 -15.66 22.73 -5.54
N LEU A 202 -15.81 22.06 -6.67
CA LEU A 202 -16.06 22.68 -7.98
C LEU A 202 -17.44 23.33 -8.05
N SER A 203 -18.47 22.74 -7.43
CA SER A 203 -19.83 23.31 -7.40
C SER A 203 -19.95 24.66 -6.70
N LYS A 204 -18.93 25.07 -5.91
CA LYS A 204 -18.88 26.40 -5.29
C LYS A 204 -18.60 27.52 -6.28
N SER A 205 -18.05 27.19 -7.46
CA SER A 205 -17.81 28.15 -8.55
C SER A 205 -18.84 27.95 -9.65
N GLN A 206 -19.57 29.01 -9.99
CA GLN A 206 -20.55 28.99 -11.07
C GLN A 206 -19.92 28.64 -12.44
N TYR A 207 -18.64 28.83 -12.61
CA TYR A 207 -17.91 28.53 -13.85
C TYR A 207 -17.54 27.05 -14.00
N CYS A 208 -17.70 26.24 -12.93
CA CYS A 208 -17.27 24.84 -12.91
C CYS A 208 -18.41 23.82 -12.81
N THR A 209 -19.67 24.27 -12.85
CA THR A 209 -20.86 23.42 -12.59
C THR A 209 -20.98 22.20 -13.50
N ASN A 210 -20.55 22.30 -14.76
CA ASN A 210 -20.66 21.24 -15.77
C ASN A 210 -19.36 20.44 -15.97
N VAL A 211 -18.35 20.64 -15.12
CA VAL A 211 -17.10 19.87 -15.20
C VAL A 211 -17.39 18.40 -14.86
N MET A 212 -16.99 17.51 -15.76
CA MET A 212 -17.17 16.09 -15.54
C MET A 212 -16.16 15.58 -14.51
N THR A 213 -16.65 15.18 -13.33
CA THR A 213 -15.83 14.60 -12.26
C THR A 213 -16.16 13.13 -12.07
N GLU A 214 -15.19 12.24 -12.34
CA GLU A 214 -15.41 10.80 -12.33
C GLU A 214 -14.25 10.03 -11.67
N THR A 215 -14.49 8.75 -11.38
CA THR A 215 -13.42 7.76 -11.23
C THR A 215 -13.22 7.05 -12.56
N PHE A 216 -12.07 6.40 -12.80
CA PHE A 216 -11.88 5.58 -14.01
C PHE A 216 -13.05 4.62 -14.23
N ASN A 217 -13.46 3.90 -13.18
CA ASN A 217 -14.57 2.94 -13.26
C ASN A 217 -15.91 3.62 -13.54
N SER A 218 -16.23 4.74 -12.88
CA SER A 218 -17.51 5.42 -13.11
C SER A 218 -17.60 6.05 -14.49
N PHE A 219 -16.50 6.56 -15.02
CA PHE A 219 -16.41 7.04 -16.39
C PHE A 219 -16.70 5.91 -17.40
N CYS A 220 -15.96 4.80 -17.28
CA CYS A 220 -16.17 3.64 -18.16
C CYS A 220 -17.58 3.06 -18.03
N GLU A 221 -18.13 2.98 -16.82
CA GLU A 221 -19.50 2.49 -16.61
C GLU A 221 -20.54 3.35 -17.29
N LYS A 222 -20.38 4.68 -17.32
CA LYS A 222 -21.27 5.57 -18.07
C LYS A 222 -21.22 5.29 -19.59
N ILE A 223 -20.01 5.09 -20.14
CA ILE A 223 -19.84 4.75 -21.56
C ILE A 223 -20.49 3.40 -21.86
N ILE A 224 -20.21 2.39 -21.02
CA ILE A 224 -20.76 1.05 -21.17
C ILE A 224 -22.30 1.08 -21.13
N LYS A 225 -22.90 1.77 -20.16
CA LYS A 225 -24.36 1.89 -20.06
C LYS A 225 -24.99 2.57 -21.28
N LYS A 226 -24.33 3.63 -21.76
CA LYS A 226 -24.80 4.37 -22.93
C LYS A 226 -24.77 3.53 -24.22
N HIS A 227 -23.81 2.61 -24.33
CA HIS A 227 -23.54 1.82 -25.52
C HIS A 227 -23.66 0.30 -25.27
N ASN A 228 -24.47 -0.10 -24.28
CA ASN A 228 -24.59 -1.49 -23.83
C ASN A 228 -24.92 -2.46 -24.96
N ASP A 229 -25.86 -2.07 -25.88
CA ASP A 229 -26.30 -2.91 -26.98
C ASP A 229 -25.20 -3.19 -27.99
N LEU A 230 -24.24 -2.25 -28.15
CA LEU A 230 -23.08 -2.42 -29.02
C LEU A 230 -21.97 -3.24 -28.38
N ILE A 231 -21.87 -3.21 -27.05
CA ILE A 231 -20.79 -3.87 -26.30
C ILE A 231 -21.17 -5.32 -25.96
N TYR A 232 -22.37 -5.56 -25.45
CA TYR A 232 -22.76 -6.87 -24.89
C TYR A 232 -23.94 -7.55 -25.55
N ASN A 233 -24.80 -6.81 -26.20
CA ASN A 233 -26.06 -7.29 -26.75
C ASN A 233 -26.95 -8.05 -25.71
N LYS A 234 -26.76 -7.76 -24.41
CA LYS A 234 -27.51 -8.30 -23.27
C LYS A 234 -27.32 -7.42 -22.02
N PRO A 235 -28.27 -7.48 -21.07
CA PRO A 235 -28.08 -6.80 -19.77
C PRO A 235 -26.85 -7.30 -19.03
N THR A 236 -26.06 -6.37 -18.50
CA THR A 236 -24.88 -6.70 -17.71
C THR A 236 -24.87 -5.95 -16.39
N ARG A 237 -24.23 -6.53 -15.36
CA ARG A 237 -24.07 -5.91 -14.05
C ARG A 237 -22.79 -6.35 -13.35
N VAL A 238 -22.39 -5.58 -12.35
CA VAL A 238 -21.23 -5.93 -11.52
C VAL A 238 -21.60 -7.06 -10.56
N VAL A 239 -20.72 -8.05 -10.46
CA VAL A 239 -20.86 -9.21 -9.57
C VAL A 239 -20.74 -8.80 -8.09
N SER A 240 -21.64 -9.27 -7.26
CA SER A 240 -21.58 -9.08 -5.81
C SER A 240 -20.63 -10.11 -5.14
N TYR A 241 -20.20 -9.81 -3.92
CA TYR A 241 -19.33 -10.73 -3.16
C TYR A 241 -19.99 -12.09 -2.90
N GLY A 242 -21.29 -12.10 -2.55
CA GLY A 242 -22.04 -13.34 -2.35
C GLY A 242 -22.15 -14.20 -3.63
N GLU A 243 -22.20 -13.55 -4.79
CA GLU A 243 -22.18 -14.27 -6.08
C GLU A 243 -20.79 -14.78 -6.40
N LYS A 244 -19.71 -14.07 -6.07
CA LYS A 244 -18.33 -14.56 -6.21
C LYS A 244 -18.17 -15.91 -5.51
N ILE A 245 -18.68 -16.05 -4.27
CA ILE A 245 -18.67 -17.31 -3.53
C ILE A 245 -19.42 -18.43 -4.27
N LYS A 246 -20.61 -18.12 -4.81
CA LYS A 246 -21.40 -19.11 -5.56
C LYS A 246 -20.70 -19.54 -6.84
N ILE A 247 -20.15 -18.60 -7.60
CA ILE A 247 -19.43 -18.85 -8.84
C ILE A 247 -18.18 -19.71 -8.57
N PHE A 248 -17.44 -19.42 -7.52
CA PHE A 248 -16.27 -20.22 -7.12
C PHE A 248 -16.65 -21.68 -6.81
N LYS A 249 -17.76 -21.90 -6.06
CA LYS A 249 -18.28 -23.25 -5.80
C LYS A 249 -18.68 -23.99 -7.08
N ILE A 250 -19.27 -23.27 -8.06
CA ILE A 250 -19.61 -23.84 -9.36
C ILE A 250 -18.32 -24.21 -10.12
N ALA A 251 -17.31 -23.34 -10.13
CA ALA A 251 -16.03 -23.60 -10.79
C ALA A 251 -15.31 -24.82 -10.22
N LEU A 252 -15.33 -25.03 -8.90
CA LEU A 252 -14.81 -26.25 -8.26
C LEU A 252 -15.54 -27.49 -8.79
N LYS A 253 -16.88 -27.45 -8.84
CA LYS A 253 -17.70 -28.57 -9.29
C LYS A 253 -17.51 -28.88 -10.78
N GLU A 254 -17.51 -27.86 -11.66
CA GLU A 254 -17.31 -28.03 -13.11
C GLU A 254 -15.96 -28.67 -13.46
N ASN A 255 -14.92 -28.42 -12.62
CA ASN A 255 -13.59 -29.01 -12.82
C ASN A 255 -13.34 -30.30 -12.01
N ASN A 256 -14.35 -30.85 -11.33
CA ASN A 256 -14.22 -32.01 -10.43
C ASN A 256 -13.10 -31.81 -9.37
N ILE A 257 -12.94 -30.59 -8.83
CA ILE A 257 -11.96 -30.25 -7.83
C ILE A 257 -12.65 -30.32 -6.46
N ASP A 258 -12.15 -31.24 -5.60
CA ASP A 258 -12.56 -31.27 -4.19
C ASP A 258 -11.94 -30.09 -3.45
N ALA A 259 -12.76 -29.33 -2.71
CA ALA A 259 -12.33 -28.15 -2.00
C ALA A 259 -11.28 -28.46 -0.91
N GLY A 260 -11.40 -29.60 -0.22
CA GLY A 260 -10.45 -30.03 0.81
C GLY A 260 -9.09 -30.35 0.20
N LEU A 261 -9.07 -31.12 -0.89
CA LEU A 261 -7.83 -31.46 -1.61
C LEU A 261 -7.19 -30.22 -2.25
N ALA A 262 -7.99 -29.27 -2.76
CA ALA A 262 -7.49 -28.00 -3.27
C ALA A 262 -6.80 -27.17 -2.19
N ILE A 263 -7.39 -27.07 -1.00
CA ILE A 263 -6.81 -26.40 0.16
C ILE A 263 -5.53 -27.09 0.59
N GLU A 264 -5.53 -28.42 0.66
CA GLU A 264 -4.36 -29.19 1.06
C GLU A 264 -3.17 -29.03 0.12
N SER A 265 -3.41 -28.98 -1.18
CA SER A 265 -2.39 -28.77 -2.19
C SER A 265 -1.89 -27.31 -2.26
N TYR A 266 -2.79 -26.34 -2.08
CA TYR A 266 -2.50 -24.92 -2.28
C TYR A 266 -1.82 -24.28 -1.08
N PHE A 267 -2.27 -24.58 0.15
CA PHE A 267 -1.76 -23.95 1.36
C PHE A 267 -0.73 -24.81 2.09
N SER A 268 0.29 -24.16 2.64
CA SER A 268 1.28 -24.83 3.50
C SER A 268 0.67 -25.41 4.77
N PHE A 269 1.33 -26.39 5.36
CA PHE A 269 0.91 -26.99 6.62
C PHE A 269 0.70 -25.96 7.75
N GLY A 270 1.58 -24.94 7.83
CA GLY A 270 1.45 -23.87 8.83
C GLY A 270 0.16 -23.08 8.65
N GLN A 271 -0.15 -22.65 7.40
CA GLN A 271 -1.38 -21.91 7.10
C GLN A 271 -2.65 -22.72 7.42
N ARG A 272 -2.63 -24.03 7.13
CA ARG A 272 -3.76 -24.94 7.42
C ARG A 272 -3.97 -25.19 8.91
N ARG A 273 -2.94 -25.04 9.74
CA ARG A 273 -3.04 -25.16 11.18
C ARG A 273 -3.62 -23.92 11.85
N GLU A 274 -3.40 -22.75 11.26
CA GLU A 274 -3.80 -21.46 11.83
C GLU A 274 -5.21 -21.03 11.43
N LYS A 275 -5.76 -21.58 10.34
CA LYS A 275 -7.01 -21.14 9.71
C LYS A 275 -7.98 -22.30 9.51
N THR A 276 -9.26 -21.99 9.55
CA THR A 276 -10.33 -22.95 9.22
C THR A 276 -10.38 -23.23 7.72
N ASN A 277 -10.96 -24.36 7.33
CA ASN A 277 -11.16 -24.68 5.89
C ASN A 277 -12.03 -23.64 5.17
N GLU A 278 -12.98 -23.00 5.84
CA GLU A 278 -13.81 -21.95 5.27
C GLU A 278 -13.01 -20.68 4.99
N GLU A 279 -12.12 -20.29 5.91
CA GLU A 279 -11.21 -19.16 5.72
C GLU A 279 -10.22 -19.44 4.58
N LEU A 280 -9.67 -20.65 4.51
CA LEU A 280 -8.75 -21.06 3.44
C LEU A 280 -9.44 -21.13 2.07
N ALA A 281 -10.67 -21.64 2.01
CA ALA A 281 -11.47 -21.64 0.77
C ALA A 281 -11.76 -20.19 0.29
N THR A 282 -12.02 -19.29 1.25
CA THR A 282 -12.24 -17.88 0.95
C THR A 282 -10.96 -17.22 0.42
N LEU A 283 -9.80 -17.53 0.99
CA LEU A 283 -8.50 -17.06 0.51
C LEU A 283 -8.21 -17.58 -0.91
N LEU A 284 -8.38 -18.87 -1.16
CA LEU A 284 -8.19 -19.45 -2.50
C LEU A 284 -9.12 -18.79 -3.54
N MET A 285 -10.39 -18.57 -3.18
CA MET A 285 -11.33 -17.83 -4.02
C MET A 285 -10.83 -16.41 -4.34
N ASN A 286 -10.42 -15.68 -3.32
CA ASN A 286 -9.91 -14.32 -3.49
C ASN A 286 -8.65 -14.29 -4.37
N ASP A 287 -7.77 -15.28 -4.22
CA ASP A 287 -6.59 -15.43 -5.06
C ASP A 287 -6.96 -15.70 -6.52
N CYS A 288 -7.97 -16.54 -6.81
CA CYS A 288 -8.48 -16.73 -8.17
C CYS A 288 -8.97 -15.42 -8.80
N TYR A 289 -9.78 -14.64 -8.06
CA TYR A 289 -10.26 -13.34 -8.56
C TYR A 289 -9.11 -12.33 -8.73
N SER A 290 -8.12 -12.34 -7.85
CA SER A 290 -6.94 -11.48 -7.97
C SER A 290 -6.09 -11.83 -9.20
N VAL A 291 -5.92 -13.12 -9.50
CA VAL A 291 -5.23 -13.59 -10.72
C VAL A 291 -5.98 -13.10 -11.96
N ILE A 292 -7.29 -13.31 -12.04
CA ILE A 292 -8.12 -12.84 -13.15
C ILE A 292 -7.98 -11.34 -13.35
N GLU A 293 -8.08 -10.57 -12.26
CA GLU A 293 -7.95 -9.11 -12.28
C GLU A 293 -6.56 -8.67 -12.78
N LEU A 294 -5.47 -9.24 -12.25
CA LEU A 294 -4.11 -8.90 -12.64
C LEU A 294 -3.84 -9.17 -14.13
N TYR A 295 -4.35 -10.27 -14.68
CA TYR A 295 -4.22 -10.54 -16.11
C TYR A 295 -5.00 -9.52 -16.93
N LYS A 296 -6.27 -9.22 -16.58
CA LYS A 296 -7.10 -8.23 -17.27
C LYS A 296 -6.45 -6.84 -17.30
N ILE A 297 -6.00 -6.32 -16.15
CA ILE A 297 -5.42 -4.97 -16.07
C ILE A 297 -4.05 -4.86 -16.76
N ASN A 298 -3.36 -5.97 -16.98
CA ASN A 298 -2.11 -6.00 -17.73
C ASN A 298 -2.30 -6.38 -19.22
N ASN A 299 -3.54 -6.47 -19.70
CA ASN A 299 -3.87 -6.89 -21.08
C ASN A 299 -3.25 -8.23 -21.45
N LYS A 300 -3.21 -9.18 -20.52
CA LYS A 300 -2.68 -10.51 -20.70
C LYS A 300 -3.79 -11.54 -20.71
N SER A 301 -3.56 -12.66 -21.38
CA SER A 301 -4.47 -13.79 -21.43
C SER A 301 -4.21 -14.75 -20.27
N LEU A 302 -5.26 -15.38 -19.74
CA LEU A 302 -5.10 -16.41 -18.70
C LEU A 302 -4.27 -17.61 -19.16
N GLU A 303 -4.18 -17.87 -20.47
CA GLU A 303 -3.33 -18.92 -21.06
C GLU A 303 -1.85 -18.71 -20.76
N GLU A 304 -1.39 -17.45 -20.64
CA GLU A 304 -0.01 -17.13 -20.25
C GLU A 304 0.35 -17.67 -18.86
N LEU A 305 -0.64 -17.92 -17.98
CA LEU A 305 -0.38 -18.55 -16.69
C LEU A 305 0.26 -19.93 -16.83
N LYS A 306 -0.11 -20.68 -17.88
CA LYS A 306 0.49 -21.99 -18.15
C LYS A 306 1.93 -21.89 -18.67
N GLU A 307 2.24 -20.85 -19.42
CA GLU A 307 3.58 -20.63 -19.95
C GLU A 307 4.56 -20.31 -18.82
N HIS A 308 4.12 -19.57 -17.81
CA HIS A 308 4.92 -19.29 -16.62
C HIS A 308 5.19 -20.55 -15.76
N ALA A 309 4.30 -21.55 -15.84
CA ALA A 309 4.47 -22.82 -15.13
C ALA A 309 5.73 -23.58 -15.54
N ASN A 310 6.03 -23.55 -16.84
CA ASN A 310 7.16 -24.29 -17.42
C ASN A 310 8.53 -23.71 -17.04
N ASN A 311 8.57 -22.47 -16.54
CA ASN A 311 9.79 -21.74 -16.24
C ASN A 311 10.12 -21.62 -14.74
N ASN A 312 9.27 -22.14 -13.85
CA ASN A 312 9.40 -21.90 -12.41
C ASN A 312 9.39 -23.20 -11.60
N GLN A 313 10.54 -23.61 -11.07
CA GLN A 313 10.72 -24.84 -10.28
C GLN A 313 10.17 -24.71 -8.84
N LEU A 314 9.70 -23.54 -8.40
CA LEU A 314 9.29 -23.27 -7.02
C LEU A 314 7.81 -23.54 -6.74
N ILE A 315 6.99 -23.71 -7.79
CA ILE A 315 5.55 -23.94 -7.66
C ILE A 315 5.22 -25.29 -8.30
N GLU A 316 4.49 -26.13 -7.58
CA GLU A 316 4.01 -27.38 -8.16
C GLU A 316 3.14 -27.09 -9.39
N GLN A 317 3.49 -27.63 -10.52
CA GLN A 317 2.76 -27.49 -11.80
C GLN A 317 1.27 -27.79 -11.65
N LYS A 318 0.93 -28.75 -10.76
CA LYS A 318 -0.45 -29.11 -10.40
C LYS A 318 -1.25 -27.93 -9.83
N ASN A 319 -0.63 -27.10 -8.98
CA ASN A 319 -1.30 -25.94 -8.38
C ASN A 319 -1.56 -24.83 -9.41
N ILE A 320 -0.65 -24.63 -10.37
CA ILE A 320 -0.86 -23.67 -11.46
C ILE A 320 -1.96 -24.15 -12.39
N GLU A 321 -1.98 -25.43 -12.73
CA GLU A 321 -3.04 -26.01 -13.55
C GLU A 321 -4.41 -25.90 -12.89
N MET A 322 -4.49 -26.18 -11.59
CA MET A 322 -5.70 -26.02 -10.79
C MET A 322 -6.15 -24.55 -10.79
N MET A 323 -5.26 -23.61 -10.52
CA MET A 323 -5.55 -22.18 -10.52
C MET A 323 -6.06 -21.72 -11.89
N TYR A 324 -5.40 -22.14 -12.98
CA TYR A 324 -5.83 -21.84 -14.33
C TYR A 324 -7.25 -22.34 -14.61
N LYS A 325 -7.56 -23.61 -14.29
CA LYS A 325 -8.89 -24.21 -14.48
C LYS A 325 -9.97 -23.43 -13.74
N LEU A 326 -9.70 -23.09 -12.47
CA LEU A 326 -10.63 -22.31 -11.65
C LEU A 326 -10.84 -20.90 -12.21
N CYS A 327 -9.77 -20.18 -12.54
CA CYS A 327 -9.84 -18.83 -13.09
C CYS A 327 -10.58 -18.81 -14.44
N TYR A 328 -10.31 -19.78 -15.32
CA TYR A 328 -10.96 -19.91 -16.62
C TYR A 328 -12.47 -20.19 -16.48
N SER A 329 -12.87 -21.12 -15.59
CA SER A 329 -14.28 -21.41 -15.33
C SER A 329 -15.01 -20.20 -14.72
N ILE A 330 -14.39 -19.48 -13.78
CA ILE A 330 -14.95 -18.28 -13.16
C ILE A 330 -15.18 -17.20 -14.23
N ASP A 331 -14.16 -16.85 -15.01
CA ASP A 331 -14.23 -15.80 -16.03
C ASP A 331 -15.24 -16.17 -17.13
N SER A 332 -15.26 -17.43 -17.59
CA SER A 332 -16.21 -17.95 -18.57
C SER A 332 -17.63 -17.91 -18.05
N PHE A 333 -17.86 -18.28 -16.77
CA PHE A 333 -19.19 -18.20 -16.15
C PHE A 333 -19.67 -16.75 -16.09
N MET A 334 -18.81 -15.84 -15.65
CA MET A 334 -19.14 -14.41 -15.57
C MET A 334 -19.51 -13.86 -16.94
N LYS A 335 -18.73 -14.13 -17.97
CA LYS A 335 -18.99 -13.71 -19.37
C LYS A 335 -20.31 -14.26 -19.88
N ARG A 336 -20.59 -15.55 -19.69
CA ARG A 336 -21.87 -16.19 -20.14
C ARG A 336 -23.10 -15.58 -19.49
N ASN A 337 -22.98 -15.19 -18.18
CA ASN A 337 -24.11 -14.69 -17.40
C ASN A 337 -24.21 -13.16 -17.34
N GLY A 338 -23.45 -12.42 -18.16
CA GLY A 338 -23.46 -10.96 -18.16
C GLY A 338 -22.98 -10.34 -16.87
N LEU A 339 -22.11 -11.03 -16.13
CA LEU A 339 -21.49 -10.54 -14.91
C LEU A 339 -20.14 -9.92 -15.22
N ARG A 340 -19.84 -8.83 -14.55
CA ARG A 340 -18.59 -8.06 -14.69
C ARG A 340 -17.96 -7.83 -13.33
N ASP A 341 -16.64 -7.78 -13.26
CA ASP A 341 -15.92 -7.18 -12.14
C ASP A 341 -15.61 -5.70 -12.41
N TYR A 342 -14.90 -5.06 -11.50
CA TYR A 342 -14.52 -3.65 -11.66
C TYR A 342 -13.46 -3.44 -12.75
N SER A 343 -12.58 -4.41 -12.98
CA SER A 343 -11.58 -4.32 -14.05
C SER A 343 -12.21 -4.47 -15.44
N ASP A 344 -13.27 -5.28 -15.58
CA ASP A 344 -14.02 -5.41 -16.83
C ASP A 344 -14.60 -4.09 -17.31
N GLN A 345 -14.98 -3.17 -16.40
CA GLN A 345 -15.50 -1.86 -16.79
C GLN A 345 -14.46 -1.08 -17.63
N ILE A 346 -13.20 -1.12 -17.24
CA ILE A 346 -12.13 -0.40 -17.94
C ILE A 346 -11.77 -1.15 -19.22
N VAL A 347 -11.52 -2.45 -19.13
CA VAL A 347 -11.05 -3.27 -20.26
C VAL A 347 -12.09 -3.29 -21.39
N HIS A 348 -13.38 -3.52 -21.08
CA HIS A 348 -14.42 -3.52 -22.10
C HIS A 348 -14.69 -2.13 -22.71
N CYS A 349 -14.50 -1.05 -21.95
CA CYS A 349 -14.52 0.31 -22.47
C CYS A 349 -13.37 0.55 -23.46
N ILE A 350 -12.15 0.09 -23.13
CA ILE A 350 -10.98 0.14 -24.02
C ILE A 350 -11.25 -0.64 -25.30
N ASP A 351 -11.74 -1.87 -25.21
CA ASP A 351 -12.05 -2.71 -26.37
C ASP A 351 -13.11 -2.08 -27.27
N PHE A 352 -14.13 -1.45 -26.64
CA PHE A 352 -15.15 -0.71 -27.38
C PHE A 352 -14.55 0.49 -28.14
N PHE A 353 -13.71 1.29 -27.49
CA PHE A 353 -13.07 2.43 -28.12
C PHE A 353 -12.10 2.03 -29.24
N LYS A 354 -11.34 0.95 -29.07
CA LYS A 354 -10.47 0.42 -30.14
C LYS A 354 -11.23 0.07 -31.41
N LYS A 355 -12.42 -0.55 -31.25
CA LYS A 355 -13.29 -0.95 -32.37
C LYS A 355 -14.08 0.21 -32.94
N ASN A 356 -14.39 1.21 -32.13
CA ASN A 356 -15.36 2.26 -32.44
C ASN A 356 -14.81 3.64 -32.06
N LYS A 357 -13.79 4.10 -32.77
CA LYS A 357 -13.06 5.35 -32.47
C LYS A 357 -13.96 6.58 -32.42
N ASN A 358 -15.06 6.61 -33.22
CA ASN A 358 -15.99 7.73 -33.28
C ASN A 358 -16.78 7.93 -31.97
N PHE A 359 -16.80 6.95 -31.07
CA PHE A 359 -17.49 7.06 -29.79
C PHE A 359 -16.57 7.51 -28.64
N ILE A 360 -15.27 7.73 -28.91
CA ILE A 360 -14.34 8.25 -27.92
C ILE A 360 -14.72 9.71 -27.62
N PRO A 361 -15.08 10.04 -26.37
CA PRO A 361 -15.40 11.40 -25.99
C PRO A 361 -14.19 12.33 -26.18
N GLN A 362 -14.42 13.51 -26.72
CA GLN A 362 -13.38 14.52 -26.95
C GLN A 362 -13.33 15.50 -25.77
N PHE A 363 -12.22 15.55 -25.09
CA PHE A 363 -11.94 16.48 -24.01
C PHE A 363 -10.76 17.40 -24.38
N ASP A 364 -10.91 18.69 -24.11
CA ASP A 364 -9.83 19.65 -24.29
C ASP A 364 -8.83 19.57 -23.14
N HIS A 365 -9.34 19.30 -21.92
CA HIS A 365 -8.54 19.17 -20.72
C HIS A 365 -8.92 17.91 -19.96
N MET A 366 -7.91 17.14 -19.55
CA MET A 366 -8.05 16.03 -18.65
C MET A 366 -7.12 16.18 -17.47
N LEU A 367 -7.67 16.06 -16.27
CA LEU A 367 -6.92 16.18 -15.02
C LEU A 367 -7.05 14.86 -14.24
N VAL A 368 -5.92 14.30 -13.82
CA VAL A 368 -5.86 13.00 -13.13
C VAL A 368 -5.21 13.19 -11.76
N ASP A 369 -5.98 12.92 -10.71
CA ASP A 369 -5.48 12.89 -9.32
C ASP A 369 -4.88 11.52 -8.99
N GLU A 370 -4.02 11.45 -7.97
CA GLU A 370 -3.33 10.24 -7.49
C GLU A 370 -2.67 9.41 -8.62
N TYR A 371 -2.04 10.10 -9.58
CA TYR A 371 -1.47 9.47 -10.79
C TYR A 371 -0.44 8.37 -10.51
N GLN A 372 0.17 8.32 -9.30
CA GLN A 372 1.08 7.26 -8.89
C GLN A 372 0.41 5.89 -8.70
N ASP A 373 -0.92 5.86 -8.64
CA ASP A 373 -1.68 4.62 -8.44
C ASP A 373 -2.28 4.04 -9.74
N VAL A 374 -1.99 4.65 -10.88
CA VAL A 374 -2.50 4.17 -12.18
C VAL A 374 -1.90 2.83 -12.57
N ASN A 375 -2.72 2.00 -13.21
CA ASN A 375 -2.32 0.71 -13.79
C ASN A 375 -2.26 0.76 -15.32
N SER A 376 -1.85 -0.34 -15.95
CA SER A 376 -1.65 -0.40 -17.41
C SER A 376 -2.91 -0.14 -18.20
N SER A 377 -4.07 -0.69 -17.81
CA SER A 377 -5.32 -0.46 -18.52
C SER A 377 -5.82 0.98 -18.39
N GLN A 378 -5.61 1.62 -17.24
CA GLN A 378 -5.95 3.04 -17.06
C GLN A 378 -5.09 3.95 -17.92
N ILE A 379 -3.78 3.65 -18.04
CA ILE A 379 -2.89 4.38 -18.95
C ILE A 379 -3.32 4.19 -20.41
N GLU A 380 -3.69 2.99 -20.81
CA GLU A 380 -4.19 2.73 -22.16
C GLU A 380 -5.49 3.49 -22.46
N LEU A 381 -6.39 3.57 -21.49
CA LEU A 381 -7.60 4.39 -21.60
C LEU A 381 -7.27 5.88 -21.80
N LEU A 382 -6.29 6.42 -21.03
CA LEU A 382 -5.82 7.79 -21.19
C LEU A 382 -5.23 8.03 -22.60
N ASP A 383 -4.48 7.07 -23.11
CA ASP A 383 -3.87 7.15 -24.45
C ASP A 383 -4.93 7.11 -25.56
N LEU A 384 -6.00 6.33 -25.40
CA LEU A 384 -7.11 6.26 -26.34
C LEU A 384 -7.92 7.56 -26.36
N ILE A 385 -8.19 8.15 -25.20
CA ILE A 385 -8.90 9.44 -25.08
C ILE A 385 -8.03 10.57 -25.66
N ASN A 386 -6.73 10.51 -25.43
CA ASN A 386 -5.69 11.43 -25.94
C ASN A 386 -6.11 12.92 -25.88
N PRO A 387 -6.36 13.48 -24.68
CA PRO A 387 -6.78 14.87 -24.53
C PRO A 387 -5.71 15.84 -25.04
N ALA A 388 -6.11 17.00 -25.56
CA ALA A 388 -5.17 18.05 -25.97
C ALA A 388 -4.27 18.48 -24.79
N ASN A 389 -4.87 18.66 -23.62
CA ASN A 389 -4.16 19.04 -22.40
C ASN A 389 -4.34 17.97 -21.32
N LEU A 390 -3.23 17.46 -20.77
CA LEU A 390 -3.21 16.47 -19.70
C LEU A 390 -2.46 17.03 -18.49
N PHE A 391 -3.11 17.10 -17.34
CA PHE A 391 -2.55 17.48 -16.06
C PHE A 391 -2.65 16.32 -15.07
N CYS A 392 -1.52 15.75 -14.69
CA CYS A 392 -1.45 14.65 -13.73
C CYS A 392 -0.89 15.15 -12.39
N VAL A 393 -1.53 14.77 -11.29
CA VAL A 393 -1.05 15.07 -9.94
C VAL A 393 -0.80 13.76 -9.20
N GLY A 394 0.35 13.65 -8.53
CA GLY A 394 0.67 12.44 -7.78
C GLY A 394 1.90 12.61 -6.87
N ASP A 395 2.08 11.66 -5.96
CA ASP A 395 3.25 11.56 -5.10
C ASP A 395 3.86 10.16 -5.21
N PRO A 396 5.00 9.99 -5.87
CA PRO A 396 5.67 8.68 -5.97
C PRO A 396 5.94 8.02 -4.60
N ARG A 397 6.15 8.84 -3.53
CA ARG A 397 6.34 8.34 -2.16
C ARG A 397 5.08 7.67 -1.60
N GLN A 398 3.91 7.90 -2.18
CA GLN A 398 2.62 7.36 -1.77
C GLN A 398 2.08 6.27 -2.70
N SER A 399 2.91 5.74 -3.61
CA SER A 399 2.56 4.59 -4.46
C SER A 399 2.63 3.30 -3.65
N ILE A 400 1.46 2.83 -3.18
CA ILE A 400 1.31 1.69 -2.25
C ILE A 400 0.30 0.63 -2.72
N PHE A 401 -0.10 0.68 -3.99
CA PHE A 401 -1.05 -0.26 -4.60
C PHE A 401 -0.44 -1.09 -5.73
N GLY A 402 0.89 -1.29 -5.71
CA GLY A 402 1.59 -2.15 -6.66
C GLY A 402 1.07 -3.58 -6.65
N TRP A 403 0.69 -4.07 -5.47
CA TRP A 403 0.03 -5.38 -5.32
C TRP A 403 -1.33 -5.49 -6.04
N ARG A 404 -1.96 -4.36 -6.40
CA ARG A 404 -3.15 -4.25 -7.27
C ARG A 404 -2.83 -3.90 -8.72
N GLY A 405 -1.57 -3.98 -9.13
CA GLY A 405 -1.12 -3.70 -10.48
C GLY A 405 -0.85 -2.23 -10.81
N SER A 406 -0.87 -1.33 -9.81
CA SER A 406 -0.37 0.04 -10.01
C SER A 406 1.13 0.03 -10.29
N LYS A 407 1.58 0.91 -11.17
CA LYS A 407 2.99 0.96 -11.56
C LYS A 407 3.55 2.37 -11.39
N ILE A 408 4.39 2.54 -10.36
CA ILE A 408 5.07 3.80 -10.07
C ILE A 408 5.85 4.34 -11.29
N LYS A 409 6.30 3.45 -12.17
CA LYS A 409 7.03 3.81 -13.39
C LYS A 409 6.28 4.79 -14.31
N TYR A 410 4.95 4.85 -14.26
CA TYR A 410 4.21 5.82 -15.07
C TYR A 410 4.40 7.27 -14.60
N VAL A 411 4.61 7.48 -13.31
CA VAL A 411 5.01 8.79 -12.78
C VAL A 411 6.48 9.05 -13.11
N LEU A 412 7.29 8.05 -12.87
CA LEU A 412 8.73 8.17 -12.98
C LEU A 412 9.19 8.35 -14.44
N ASN A 413 8.54 7.73 -15.41
CA ASN A 413 8.83 7.82 -16.84
C ASN A 413 7.89 8.77 -17.59
N PHE A 414 7.31 9.73 -16.90
CA PHE A 414 6.35 10.66 -17.50
C PHE A 414 6.98 11.49 -18.64
N GLU A 415 8.22 11.97 -18.44
CA GLU A 415 8.96 12.73 -19.46
C GLU A 415 9.33 11.87 -20.68
N GLU A 416 9.62 10.59 -20.49
CA GLU A 416 9.88 9.67 -21.62
C GLU A 416 8.59 9.49 -22.45
N LYS A 417 7.45 9.37 -21.78
CA LYS A 417 6.16 9.17 -22.43
C LYS A 417 5.66 10.44 -23.10
N TYR A 418 5.86 11.58 -22.48
CA TYR A 418 5.42 12.89 -22.96
C TYR A 418 6.62 13.84 -23.11
N PRO A 419 7.37 13.76 -24.22
CA PRO A 419 8.47 14.67 -24.48
C PRO A 419 8.00 16.12 -24.43
N ASN A 420 8.81 17.01 -23.86
CA ASN A 420 8.51 18.41 -23.62
C ASN A 420 7.37 18.66 -22.60
N CYS A 421 7.05 17.69 -21.75
CA CYS A 421 6.16 17.93 -20.62
C CYS A 421 6.80 18.89 -19.61
N GLU A 422 5.96 19.54 -18.82
CA GLU A 422 6.42 20.30 -17.67
C GLU A 422 6.25 19.46 -16.40
N ILE A 423 7.32 19.39 -15.58
CA ILE A 423 7.28 18.74 -14.27
C ILE A 423 7.38 19.84 -13.22
N ILE A 424 6.35 19.91 -12.36
CA ILE A 424 6.27 20.89 -11.26
C ILE A 424 6.27 20.11 -9.95
N THR A 425 7.12 20.52 -8.99
CA THR A 425 7.15 19.94 -7.65
C THR A 425 6.49 20.85 -6.64
N LEU A 426 5.59 20.31 -5.83
CA LEU A 426 5.04 20.98 -4.66
C LEU A 426 5.75 20.45 -3.42
N SER A 427 6.74 21.19 -2.94
CA SER A 427 7.60 20.78 -1.83
C SER A 427 7.09 21.24 -0.47
N THR A 428 6.18 22.20 -0.39
CA THR A 428 5.69 22.75 0.87
C THR A 428 4.59 21.88 1.48
N ASN A 429 4.84 21.36 2.69
CA ASN A 429 3.87 20.60 3.47
C ASN A 429 3.10 21.53 4.44
N TYR A 430 1.79 21.64 4.25
CA TYR A 430 0.89 22.46 5.08
C TYR A 430 0.23 21.65 6.22
N ARG A 431 0.38 20.34 6.21
CA ARG A 431 -0.26 19.41 7.15
C ARG A 431 0.48 19.31 8.46
N SER A 432 1.74 18.92 8.38
CA SER A 432 2.51 18.40 9.51
C SER A 432 3.51 19.43 10.04
N SER A 433 3.78 19.37 11.33
CA SER A 433 4.83 20.15 11.98
C SER A 433 6.23 19.80 11.46
N LYS A 434 7.17 20.69 11.68
CA LYS A 434 8.54 20.64 11.13
C LYS A 434 9.29 19.33 11.46
N GLN A 435 9.20 18.85 12.69
CA GLN A 435 9.88 17.60 13.09
C GLN A 435 9.28 16.38 12.38
N ILE A 436 7.95 16.33 12.21
CA ILE A 436 7.30 15.23 11.44
C ILE A 436 7.76 15.28 9.99
N VAL A 437 7.80 16.47 9.36
CA VAL A 437 8.28 16.61 7.98
C VAL A 437 9.73 16.15 7.84
N ASN A 438 10.61 16.53 8.77
CA ASN A 438 11.99 16.05 8.78
C ASN A 438 12.06 14.52 8.92
N LEU A 439 11.26 13.94 9.81
CA LEU A 439 11.23 12.49 10.02
C LEU A 439 10.76 11.75 8.76
N ILE A 440 9.69 12.20 8.10
CA ILE A 440 9.18 11.54 6.90
C ILE A 440 10.15 11.67 5.71
N ASN A 441 10.88 12.77 5.57
CA ASN A 441 11.93 12.88 4.56
C ASN A 441 13.01 11.81 4.79
N LYS A 442 13.44 11.60 6.07
CA LYS A 442 14.44 10.58 6.42
C LYS A 442 13.95 9.14 6.24
N SER A 443 12.64 8.90 6.33
CA SER A 443 12.06 7.56 6.14
C SER A 443 12.09 7.07 4.69
N ILE A 444 12.21 7.99 3.71
CA ILE A 444 12.09 7.73 2.28
C ILE A 444 13.33 8.21 1.48
N GLU A 445 14.44 8.43 2.13
CA GLU A 445 15.72 8.75 1.45
C GLU A 445 16.02 7.74 0.34
N GLY A 446 16.56 8.21 -0.79
CA GLY A 446 16.92 7.37 -1.95
C GLY A 446 15.94 7.44 -3.12
N LEU A 447 14.74 8.01 -3.00
CA LEU A 447 13.85 8.24 -4.15
C LEU A 447 14.25 9.44 -5.02
N MET A 448 15.32 10.16 -4.68
CA MET A 448 15.82 11.34 -5.42
C MET A 448 14.74 12.39 -5.76
N LEU A 449 13.81 12.55 -4.83
CA LEU A 449 12.77 13.59 -4.87
C LEU A 449 13.18 14.73 -3.94
N PRO A 450 12.84 16.00 -4.25
CA PRO A 450 13.08 17.10 -3.34
C PRO A 450 12.48 16.87 -1.96
N ASP A 451 13.22 17.22 -0.91
CA ASP A 451 12.72 17.15 0.45
C ASP A 451 11.49 18.04 0.64
N LEU A 452 10.55 17.58 1.45
CA LEU A 452 9.40 18.39 1.84
C LEU A 452 9.84 19.46 2.85
N LYS A 453 9.29 20.65 2.72
CA LYS A 453 9.51 21.81 3.62
C LYS A 453 8.23 22.04 4.42
N SER A 454 8.31 22.07 5.75
CA SER A 454 7.13 22.37 6.56
C SER A 454 6.75 23.85 6.45
N PHE A 455 5.48 24.10 6.26
CA PHE A 455 4.90 25.42 6.43
C PHE A 455 4.66 25.76 7.93
N ARG A 456 4.47 24.73 8.75
CA ARG A 456 4.19 24.88 10.19
C ARG A 456 5.50 24.90 10.97
N GLU A 457 5.73 25.94 11.75
CA GLU A 457 6.89 26.08 12.65
C GLU A 457 6.65 25.44 14.02
N GLU A 458 5.43 24.97 14.32
CA GLU A 458 5.09 24.34 15.58
C GLU A 458 5.91 23.07 15.83
N ASN A 459 6.27 22.86 17.09
CA ASN A 459 6.97 21.65 17.51
C ASN A 459 6.02 20.46 17.54
N ALA A 460 6.52 19.31 17.09
CA ALA A 460 5.81 18.04 17.18
C ALA A 460 6.22 17.26 18.44
N ASN A 461 5.32 16.42 18.92
CA ASN A 461 5.69 15.37 19.85
C ASN A 461 5.96 14.08 19.06
N LEU A 462 7.25 13.73 18.96
CA LEU A 462 7.71 12.50 18.33
C LEU A 462 8.13 11.50 19.38
N HIS A 463 7.53 10.32 19.36
CA HIS A 463 7.85 9.26 20.32
C HIS A 463 8.16 7.95 19.61
N LEU A 464 9.23 7.29 20.00
CA LEU A 464 9.51 5.90 19.70
C LEU A 464 9.55 5.13 21.03
N VAL A 465 8.56 4.25 21.24
CA VAL A 465 8.35 3.59 22.53
C VAL A 465 8.52 2.08 22.39
N ASN A 466 9.32 1.48 23.27
CA ASN A 466 9.58 0.05 23.30
C ASN A 466 8.76 -0.64 24.40
N PHE A 467 8.28 -1.85 24.11
CA PHE A 467 7.55 -2.69 25.03
C PHE A 467 8.09 -4.13 25.04
N GLU A 468 7.86 -4.84 26.11
CA GLU A 468 8.21 -6.26 26.25
C GLU A 468 7.18 -7.18 25.55
N SER A 469 5.92 -6.73 25.46
CA SER A 469 4.84 -7.51 24.86
C SER A 469 3.86 -6.64 24.06
N GLU A 470 3.16 -7.26 23.07
CA GLU A 470 2.07 -6.61 22.32
C GLU A 470 0.93 -6.15 23.25
N GLU A 471 0.72 -6.84 24.36
CA GLU A 471 -0.30 -6.47 25.34
C GLU A 471 0.03 -5.13 26.03
N GLN A 472 1.28 -4.96 26.47
CA GLN A 472 1.75 -3.71 27.07
C GLN A 472 1.67 -2.56 26.07
N GLU A 473 2.05 -2.80 24.80
CA GLU A 473 1.97 -1.83 23.71
C GLU A 473 0.53 -1.34 23.52
N ILE A 474 -0.43 -2.26 23.39
CA ILE A 474 -1.85 -1.90 23.20
C ILE A 474 -2.41 -1.16 24.43
N ASN A 475 -2.09 -1.60 25.64
CA ASN A 475 -2.53 -0.93 26.86
C ASN A 475 -2.00 0.49 26.97
N PHE A 476 -0.72 0.72 26.60
CA PHE A 476 -0.15 2.05 26.52
C PHE A 476 -0.91 2.95 25.54
N VAL A 477 -1.18 2.46 24.33
CA VAL A 477 -1.92 3.22 23.31
C VAL A 477 -3.31 3.61 23.82
N ILE A 478 -4.02 2.67 24.42
CA ILE A 478 -5.35 2.93 24.99
C ILE A 478 -5.27 3.98 26.12
N SER A 479 -4.30 3.87 27.02
CA SER A 479 -4.09 4.84 28.10
C SER A 479 -3.81 6.24 27.55
N LYS A 480 -2.95 6.35 26.55
CA LYS A 480 -2.65 7.63 25.90
C LYS A 480 -3.87 8.23 25.20
N ILE A 481 -4.69 7.42 24.52
CA ILE A 481 -5.95 7.89 23.93
C ILE A 481 -6.89 8.49 24.98
N LEU A 482 -6.94 7.90 26.17
CA LEU A 482 -7.79 8.42 27.28
C LEU A 482 -7.22 9.68 27.94
N GLU A 483 -5.90 9.86 27.93
CA GLU A 483 -5.23 11.05 28.45
C GLU A 483 -5.34 12.26 27.53
N LEU A 484 -5.42 12.02 26.20
CA LEU A 484 -5.47 13.08 25.20
C LEU A 484 -6.78 13.86 25.29
N ARG A 485 -6.68 15.19 25.46
CA ARG A 485 -7.83 16.11 25.52
C ARG A 485 -8.12 16.74 24.15
N ILE A 486 -8.27 15.88 23.12
CA ILE A 486 -8.61 16.28 21.75
C ILE A 486 -9.84 15.46 21.29
N PRO A 487 -10.58 15.92 20.28
CA PRO A 487 -11.63 15.13 19.66
C PRO A 487 -11.10 13.76 19.23
N ARG A 488 -11.83 12.68 19.51
CA ARG A 488 -11.34 11.32 19.25
C ARG A 488 -11.23 11.00 17.77
N ASN A 489 -12.02 11.62 16.91
CA ASN A 489 -11.89 11.50 15.46
C ASN A 489 -10.60 12.12 14.89
N GLU A 490 -9.87 12.93 15.67
CA GLU A 490 -8.53 13.42 15.37
C GLU A 490 -7.41 12.49 15.90
N ILE A 491 -7.75 11.24 16.27
CA ILE A 491 -6.80 10.21 16.72
C ILE A 491 -6.89 9.01 15.78
N PHE A 492 -5.76 8.65 15.15
CA PHE A 492 -5.65 7.44 14.36
C PHE A 492 -4.71 6.44 15.05
N VAL A 493 -5.10 5.17 15.03
CA VAL A 493 -4.24 4.04 15.39
C VAL A 493 -4.06 3.19 14.15
N LEU A 494 -2.83 3.15 13.66
CA LEU A 494 -2.47 2.52 12.39
C LEU A 494 -1.62 1.28 12.63
N ALA A 495 -1.96 0.19 11.96
CA ALA A 495 -1.16 -1.02 11.96
C ALA A 495 -0.98 -1.56 10.53
N ARG A 496 0.01 -2.44 10.35
CA ARG A 496 0.25 -3.07 9.05
C ARG A 496 -0.77 -4.16 8.73
N THR A 497 -1.30 -4.85 9.72
CA THR A 497 -2.14 -6.04 9.54
C THR A 497 -3.51 -5.90 10.22
N ASN A 498 -4.52 -6.55 9.64
CA ASN A 498 -5.86 -6.63 10.24
C ASN A 498 -5.85 -7.34 11.61
N ARG A 499 -4.92 -8.27 11.85
CA ARG A 499 -4.78 -8.97 13.14
C ARG A 499 -4.59 -7.97 14.29
N ILE A 500 -3.63 -7.07 14.14
CA ILE A 500 -3.33 -6.06 15.18
C ILE A 500 -4.50 -5.09 15.37
N ILE A 501 -5.13 -4.66 14.27
CA ILE A 501 -6.31 -3.78 14.33
C ILE A 501 -7.48 -4.45 15.06
N ASN A 502 -7.72 -5.73 14.79
CA ASN A 502 -8.79 -6.47 15.45
C ASN A 502 -8.52 -6.67 16.94
N ASP A 503 -7.25 -6.94 17.33
CA ASP A 503 -6.88 -7.12 18.74
C ASP A 503 -7.09 -5.82 19.54
N ILE A 504 -6.60 -4.68 19.04
CA ILE A 504 -6.84 -3.39 19.72
C ILE A 504 -8.32 -3.02 19.73
N SER A 505 -9.04 -3.27 18.63
CA SER A 505 -10.49 -3.03 18.53
C SER A 505 -11.24 -3.79 19.62
N GLN A 506 -10.95 -5.06 19.80
CA GLN A 506 -11.57 -5.89 20.84
C GLN A 506 -11.30 -5.34 22.23
N ARG A 507 -10.03 -4.97 22.53
CA ARG A 507 -9.67 -4.40 23.83
C ARG A 507 -10.32 -3.04 24.11
N MET A 508 -10.48 -2.22 23.07
CA MET A 508 -11.19 -0.93 23.19
C MET A 508 -12.69 -1.12 23.44
N ARG A 509 -13.33 -2.10 22.78
CA ARG A 509 -14.74 -2.46 23.04
C ARG A 509 -14.96 -2.86 24.49
N LEU A 510 -14.11 -3.77 25.01
CA LEU A 510 -14.17 -4.20 26.42
C LEU A 510 -14.08 -3.05 27.43
N ARG A 511 -13.51 -1.91 27.02
CA ARG A 511 -13.38 -0.70 27.83
C ARG A 511 -14.41 0.40 27.51
N GLY A 512 -15.39 0.10 26.66
CA GLY A 512 -16.41 1.05 26.24
C GLY A 512 -15.88 2.23 25.42
N ILE A 513 -14.72 2.08 24.77
CA ILE A 513 -14.13 3.16 23.96
C ILE A 513 -14.67 3.04 22.54
N LYS A 514 -15.44 4.04 22.13
CA LYS A 514 -16.00 4.11 20.78
C LYS A 514 -14.90 4.27 19.74
N HIS A 515 -15.00 3.50 18.67
CA HIS A 515 -14.02 3.54 17.58
C HIS A 515 -14.61 3.01 16.29
N LEU A 516 -14.08 3.52 15.16
CA LEU A 516 -14.39 3.08 13.81
C LEU A 516 -13.21 2.23 13.29
N VAL A 517 -13.49 1.04 12.80
CA VAL A 517 -12.48 0.17 12.18
C VAL A 517 -12.53 0.30 10.67
N LYS A 518 -11.41 0.76 10.07
CA LYS A 518 -11.22 0.85 8.62
C LYS A 518 -10.21 -0.20 8.17
N THR A 519 -10.70 -1.16 7.40
CA THR A 519 -9.85 -2.14 6.73
C THR A 519 -10.11 -2.09 5.22
N GLU A 520 -9.35 -2.85 4.45
CA GLU A 520 -9.57 -2.92 3.01
C GLU A 520 -10.95 -3.48 2.64
N GLU A 521 -11.52 -4.27 3.53
CA GLU A 521 -12.82 -4.94 3.35
C GLU A 521 -13.99 -4.14 3.93
N LYS A 522 -13.76 -3.31 4.96
CA LYS A 522 -14.81 -2.65 5.74
C LYS A 522 -14.51 -1.17 6.03
N GLY A 523 -15.56 -0.36 6.09
CA GLY A 523 -15.53 0.98 6.66
C GLY A 523 -14.73 2.04 5.89
N ARG A 524 -14.39 1.82 4.62
CA ARG A 524 -13.57 2.79 3.85
C ARG A 524 -14.26 4.14 3.63
N GLU A 525 -15.55 4.13 3.41
CA GLU A 525 -16.34 5.35 3.10
C GLU A 525 -16.89 6.04 4.34
N GLU A 526 -16.91 5.36 5.50
CA GLU A 526 -17.42 5.91 6.75
C GLU A 526 -16.42 6.87 7.38
N GLU A 527 -16.93 7.89 8.08
CA GLU A 527 -16.13 8.82 8.87
C GLU A 527 -16.40 8.58 10.36
N ALA A 528 -15.36 8.66 11.18
CA ALA A 528 -15.51 8.53 12.63
C ALA A 528 -16.29 9.72 13.19
N ALA A 529 -17.23 9.44 14.08
CA ALA A 529 -17.90 10.47 14.86
C ALA A 529 -16.89 11.18 15.79
N ILE A 530 -17.25 12.36 16.30
CA ILE A 530 -16.34 13.20 17.08
C ILE A 530 -15.79 12.50 18.34
N ASP A 531 -16.52 11.51 18.86
CA ASP A 531 -16.18 10.70 20.03
C ASP A 531 -15.60 9.31 19.68
N GLU A 532 -15.31 9.04 18.40
CA GLU A 532 -14.77 7.77 17.90
C GLU A 532 -13.32 7.89 17.43
N VAL A 533 -12.48 6.96 17.88
CA VAL A 533 -11.08 6.80 17.39
C VAL A 533 -11.09 6.01 16.09
N THR A 534 -10.27 6.39 15.12
CA THR A 534 -10.11 5.59 13.90
C THR A 534 -8.99 4.56 14.08
N LEU A 535 -9.34 3.28 13.98
CA LEU A 535 -8.41 2.15 13.89
C LEU A 535 -8.33 1.70 12.43
N ALA A 536 -7.13 1.67 11.85
CA ALA A 536 -7.02 1.42 10.43
C ALA A 536 -5.75 0.66 10.03
N THR A 537 -5.83 -0.13 8.96
CA THR A 537 -4.61 -0.53 8.24
C THR A 537 -4.03 0.67 7.48
N VAL A 538 -2.71 0.68 7.28
CA VAL A 538 -2.07 1.80 6.58
C VAL A 538 -2.63 2.01 5.18
N HIS A 539 -2.99 0.93 4.46
CA HIS A 539 -3.59 1.02 3.12
C HIS A 539 -4.97 1.71 3.13
N SER A 540 -5.78 1.44 4.15
CA SER A 540 -7.15 1.97 4.22
C SER A 540 -7.22 3.43 4.69
N ILE A 541 -6.12 3.99 5.23
CA ILE A 541 -6.07 5.36 5.75
C ILE A 541 -5.51 6.37 4.73
N LYS A 542 -5.09 5.90 3.54
CA LYS A 542 -4.56 6.79 2.49
C LYS A 542 -5.56 7.90 2.16
N GLY A 543 -5.08 9.13 2.07
CA GLY A 543 -5.90 10.33 1.82
C GLY A 543 -6.43 11.01 3.09
N LEU A 544 -6.43 10.34 4.25
CA LEU A 544 -6.89 10.91 5.52
C LEU A 544 -5.72 11.45 6.37
N GLU A 545 -6.03 12.22 7.42
CA GLU A 545 -5.06 12.84 8.32
C GLU A 545 -5.67 13.07 9.69
N ALA A 546 -4.85 13.08 10.75
CA ALA A 546 -5.28 13.29 12.11
C ALA A 546 -4.26 14.13 12.90
N ASP A 547 -4.70 14.78 13.96
CA ASP A 547 -3.85 15.53 14.88
C ASP A 547 -2.79 14.61 15.52
N THR A 548 -3.24 13.45 16.00
CA THR A 548 -2.42 12.45 16.66
C THR A 548 -2.51 11.10 15.95
N VAL A 549 -1.35 10.51 15.64
CA VAL A 549 -1.24 9.20 14.99
C VAL A 549 -0.37 8.27 15.82
N PHE A 550 -0.90 7.10 16.09
CA PHE A 550 -0.15 5.96 16.63
C PHE A 550 0.13 4.98 15.49
N VAL A 551 1.40 4.68 15.23
CA VAL A 551 1.82 3.59 14.32
C VAL A 551 2.32 2.46 15.20
N ILE A 552 1.52 1.41 15.33
CA ILE A 552 1.75 0.32 16.27
C ILE A 552 2.37 -0.91 15.58
N GLY A 553 3.13 -1.69 16.35
CA GLY A 553 3.80 -2.88 15.85
C GLY A 553 4.91 -2.56 14.84
N CYS A 554 5.71 -1.49 15.07
CA CYS A 554 6.84 -1.12 14.22
C CYS A 554 8.00 -2.11 14.35
N THR A 555 7.77 -3.39 14.06
CA THR A 555 8.74 -4.48 14.14
C THR A 555 9.16 -4.97 12.76
N GLY A 556 10.29 -5.68 12.67
CA GLY A 556 10.76 -6.29 11.42
C GLY A 556 9.89 -7.46 10.89
N ILE A 557 8.83 -7.84 11.61
CA ILE A 557 7.82 -8.81 11.14
C ILE A 557 6.71 -8.10 10.37
N ASN A 558 6.34 -6.89 10.83
CA ASN A 558 5.24 -6.11 10.27
C ASN A 558 5.72 -5.12 9.20
N PHE A 559 6.92 -4.52 9.35
CA PHE A 559 7.50 -3.58 8.41
C PHE A 559 8.95 -3.95 8.09
N PRO A 560 9.24 -4.55 6.93
CA PRO A 560 8.30 -5.02 5.90
C PRO A 560 7.48 -6.21 6.38
N CYS A 561 6.23 -6.29 5.92
CA CYS A 561 5.37 -7.42 6.23
C CYS A 561 5.94 -8.72 5.64
N ARG A 562 6.24 -9.68 6.54
CA ARG A 562 6.79 -10.98 6.13
C ARG A 562 5.75 -11.93 5.55
N ALA A 563 4.46 -11.62 5.71
CA ALA A 563 3.42 -12.40 5.05
C ALA A 563 3.66 -12.34 3.54
N SER A 564 4.05 -13.45 2.95
CA SER A 564 4.15 -13.60 1.51
C SER A 564 2.76 -13.93 0.98
N ASP A 565 2.39 -13.29 -0.13
CA ASP A 565 1.31 -13.81 -0.93
C ASP A 565 1.65 -15.23 -1.40
N HIS A 566 0.64 -15.96 -1.83
CA HIS A 566 0.90 -17.28 -2.40
C HIS A 566 1.86 -17.15 -3.60
N PRO A 567 2.82 -18.07 -3.80
CA PRO A 567 3.79 -17.99 -4.91
C PRO A 567 3.17 -17.80 -6.29
N ILE A 568 1.95 -18.31 -6.52
CA ILE A 568 1.21 -18.10 -7.78
C ILE A 568 0.84 -16.62 -7.96
N ILE A 569 0.46 -15.92 -6.90
CA ILE A 569 0.17 -14.49 -6.95
C ILE A 569 1.45 -13.69 -7.24
N GLU A 570 2.56 -14.07 -6.62
CA GLU A 570 3.87 -13.46 -6.90
C GLU A 570 4.31 -13.69 -8.35
N LEU A 571 4.02 -14.87 -8.92
CA LEU A 571 4.30 -15.20 -10.31
C LEU A 571 3.52 -14.33 -11.29
N VAL A 572 2.25 -14.06 -11.00
CA VAL A 572 1.35 -13.28 -11.87
C VAL A 572 1.64 -11.78 -11.80
N ARG A 573 2.22 -11.30 -10.71
CA ARG A 573 2.71 -9.92 -10.57
C ARG A 573 3.98 -9.66 -11.38
N ILE A 574 3.97 -10.04 -12.63
CA ILE A 574 5.12 -9.91 -13.54
C ILE A 574 5.44 -8.43 -13.72
N ASP A 575 6.73 -8.11 -13.67
CA ASP A 575 7.41 -6.84 -13.93
C ASP A 575 7.51 -5.82 -12.78
N ASP A 576 8.75 -5.51 -12.39
CA ASP A 576 9.20 -4.31 -11.64
C ASP A 576 8.56 -4.05 -10.26
N TYR A 577 7.95 -5.08 -9.61
CA TYR A 577 7.39 -4.91 -8.27
C TYR A 577 8.46 -5.16 -7.20
N ASP A 578 8.99 -4.08 -6.62
CA ASP A 578 9.82 -4.16 -5.41
C ASP A 578 8.95 -4.05 -4.17
N LYS A 579 8.67 -5.19 -3.55
CA LYS A 579 7.86 -5.30 -2.33
C LYS A 579 8.47 -4.50 -1.17
N GLU A 580 9.78 -4.50 -1.03
CA GLU A 580 10.45 -3.80 0.06
C GLU A 580 10.35 -2.29 -0.08
N GLU A 581 10.54 -1.78 -1.30
CA GLU A 581 10.36 -0.37 -1.59
C GLU A 581 8.89 0.07 -1.40
N GLU A 582 7.92 -0.78 -1.76
CA GLU A 582 6.51 -0.49 -1.50
C GLU A 582 6.20 -0.48 0.00
N GLU A 583 6.72 -1.43 0.77
CA GLU A 583 6.57 -1.46 2.22
C GLU A 583 7.23 -0.22 2.90
N ARG A 584 8.33 0.27 2.36
CA ARG A 584 8.95 1.53 2.80
C ARG A 584 8.04 2.73 2.52
N ARG A 585 7.46 2.81 1.32
CA ARG A 585 6.46 3.84 0.99
C ARG A 585 5.21 3.73 1.86
N LEU A 586 4.79 2.50 2.17
CA LEU A 586 3.68 2.27 3.09
C LEU A 586 3.99 2.81 4.49
N PHE A 587 5.19 2.56 4.99
CA PHE A 587 5.64 3.12 6.27
C PHE A 587 5.65 4.66 6.23
N TYR A 588 6.19 5.26 5.15
CA TYR A 588 6.12 6.71 4.93
C TYR A 588 4.67 7.23 4.95
N VAL A 589 3.74 6.53 4.28
CA VAL A 589 2.32 6.91 4.30
C VAL A 589 1.78 6.93 5.72
N ALA A 590 2.07 5.92 6.54
CA ALA A 590 1.63 5.87 7.94
C ALA A 590 2.11 7.10 8.74
N LEU A 591 3.40 7.42 8.66
CA LEU A 591 4.00 8.56 9.36
C LEU A 591 3.43 9.90 8.88
N SER A 592 3.20 10.03 7.57
CA SER A 592 2.72 11.26 6.93
C SER A 592 1.25 11.60 7.20
N ARG A 593 0.53 10.75 7.98
CA ARG A 593 -0.86 11.04 8.40
C ARG A 593 -0.93 12.00 9.56
N ALA A 594 0.14 12.13 10.36
CA ALA A 594 0.19 12.94 11.56
C ALA A 594 0.33 14.44 11.27
N LYS A 595 -0.46 15.26 11.99
CA LYS A 595 -0.36 16.74 11.97
C LYS A 595 0.61 17.24 13.06
N LYS A 596 0.42 16.80 14.35
CA LYS A 596 1.16 17.32 15.51
C LYS A 596 1.85 16.26 16.34
N ASN A 597 1.20 15.11 16.59
CA ASN A 597 1.72 14.09 17.47
C ASN A 597 1.89 12.76 16.72
N LEU A 598 3.07 12.15 16.83
CA LEU A 598 3.35 10.87 16.21
C LEU A 598 4.00 9.93 17.23
N TYR A 599 3.31 8.83 17.51
CA TYR A 599 3.78 7.76 18.35
C TYR A 599 4.10 6.55 17.47
N MET A 600 5.34 6.11 17.44
CA MET A 600 5.77 4.84 16.86
C MET A 600 6.03 3.88 18.01
N THR A 601 5.39 2.71 17.98
CA THR A 601 5.54 1.72 19.06
C THR A 601 5.99 0.38 18.53
N TYR A 602 6.75 -0.36 19.30
CA TYR A 602 7.23 -1.69 18.92
C TYR A 602 7.49 -2.59 20.14
N CYS A 603 7.43 -3.90 19.90
CA CYS A 603 7.78 -4.91 20.91
C CYS A 603 9.09 -5.61 20.54
N GLY A 604 9.91 -5.90 21.55
CA GLY A 604 11.13 -6.67 21.41
C GLY A 604 12.42 -5.82 21.39
N LYS A 605 13.52 -6.42 20.94
CA LYS A 605 14.86 -5.81 21.07
C LYS A 605 15.08 -4.62 20.12
N ASN A 606 14.58 -4.71 18.89
CA ASN A 606 14.85 -3.69 17.87
C ASN A 606 13.56 -3.34 17.11
N PRO A 607 13.39 -2.05 16.75
CA PRO A 607 12.32 -1.64 15.87
C PRO A 607 12.56 -2.16 14.45
N THR A 608 11.61 -1.90 13.55
CA THR A 608 11.78 -2.16 12.12
C THR A 608 13.02 -1.44 11.57
N ARG A 609 13.70 -2.07 10.60
CA ARG A 609 14.84 -1.46 9.87
C ARG A 609 14.46 -0.21 9.06
N PHE A 610 13.17 0.06 8.87
CA PHE A 610 12.71 1.30 8.23
C PHE A 610 12.88 2.53 9.14
N ILE A 611 13.03 2.32 10.44
CA ILE A 611 13.47 3.36 11.38
C ILE A 611 15.01 3.38 11.36
N ASN A 612 15.55 4.21 10.48
CA ASN A 612 17.00 4.34 10.29
C ASN A 612 17.64 5.25 11.34
N GLN A 613 18.99 5.30 11.34
CA GLN A 613 19.77 6.09 12.31
C GLN A 613 19.43 7.59 12.26
N LYS A 614 19.20 8.15 11.06
CA LYS A 614 18.85 9.57 10.90
C LYS A 614 17.47 9.91 11.48
N MET A 615 16.54 8.97 11.40
CA MET A 615 15.23 9.09 12.05
C MET A 615 15.37 9.06 13.58
N LEU A 616 16.22 8.16 14.11
CA LEU A 616 16.49 8.09 15.55
C LEU A 616 17.10 9.39 16.06
N GLU A 617 18.02 10.00 15.33
CA GLU A 617 18.59 11.30 15.65
C GLU A 617 17.51 12.41 15.64
N THR A 618 16.59 12.38 14.71
CA THR A 618 15.46 13.34 14.63
C THR A 618 14.51 13.22 15.83
N ILE A 619 14.35 12.01 16.38
CA ILE A 619 13.52 11.74 17.57
C ILE A 619 14.27 12.10 18.88
N GLY A 620 15.53 12.46 18.81
CA GLY A 620 16.36 12.83 19.97
C GLY A 620 17.22 11.69 20.54
N GLY A 621 17.45 10.64 19.74
CA GLY A 621 18.41 9.56 20.04
C GLY A 621 17.99 8.61 21.17
N LYS A 622 16.79 8.74 21.73
CA LYS A 622 16.32 7.91 22.84
C LYS A 622 15.01 7.20 22.49
N THR A 623 15.04 5.88 22.54
CA THR A 623 13.81 5.11 22.74
C THR A 623 13.32 5.39 24.17
N SER A 624 12.14 5.98 24.30
CA SER A 624 11.54 6.15 25.61
C SER A 624 11.01 4.79 26.09
N GLN A 625 11.39 4.41 27.32
CA GLN A 625 10.63 3.40 28.03
C GLN A 625 9.38 4.07 28.62
N PRO A 626 8.25 3.37 28.64
CA PRO A 626 7.06 3.91 29.28
C PRO A 626 7.37 4.26 30.73
N SER A 627 6.89 5.40 31.20
CA SER A 627 7.05 5.81 32.58
C SER A 627 6.26 4.85 33.50
N ILE A 628 6.66 4.76 34.78
CA ILE A 628 5.90 4.02 35.79
C ILE A 628 4.44 4.52 35.89
N ALA A 629 4.20 5.80 35.60
CA ALA A 629 2.88 6.39 35.52
C ALA A 629 2.05 5.82 34.37
N ASP A 630 2.65 5.60 33.20
CA ASP A 630 2.00 4.98 32.03
C ASP A 630 1.63 3.51 32.32
N TYR A 631 2.49 2.77 33.03
CA TYR A 631 2.18 1.40 33.50
C TYR A 631 1.06 1.39 34.55
N ASN A 632 1.06 2.33 35.50
CA ASN A 632 0.06 2.41 36.55
C ASN A 632 -1.31 2.87 36.03
N ALA A 633 -1.35 3.75 35.03
CA ALA A 633 -2.59 4.13 34.36
C ALA A 633 -3.18 2.92 33.58
N ALA A 634 -2.34 2.16 32.90
CA ALA A 634 -2.76 0.92 32.24
C ALA A 634 -3.23 -0.15 33.24
N ALA A 635 -2.57 -0.29 34.39
CA ALA A 635 -2.94 -1.25 35.45
C ALA A 635 -4.27 -0.89 36.14
N LYS A 636 -4.53 0.40 36.40
CA LYS A 636 -5.83 0.87 36.95
C LYS A 636 -7.00 0.61 35.99
N LEU A 637 -6.78 0.64 34.69
CA LEU A 637 -7.77 0.29 33.68
C LEU A 637 -8.03 -1.23 33.58
N GLN A 638 -7.11 -2.05 34.05
CA GLN A 638 -7.26 -3.51 34.10
C GLN A 638 -8.25 -4.00 35.18
N SER A 639 -8.53 -3.20 36.21
CA SER A 639 -9.14 -3.69 37.44
C SER A 639 -10.64 -4.02 37.36
N HIS A 640 -11.39 -3.67 36.33
CA HIS A 640 -12.85 -3.91 36.29
C HIS A 640 -13.34 -4.93 35.24
N SER A 641 -12.64 -5.12 34.10
CA SER A 641 -13.04 -6.13 33.12
C SER A 641 -12.08 -7.33 33.08
N SER A 642 -10.83 -7.16 33.55
CA SER A 642 -9.84 -8.23 33.61
C SER A 642 -10.16 -9.26 34.67
N ASP A 643 -10.85 -8.90 35.77
CA ASP A 643 -11.21 -9.83 36.81
C ASP A 643 -12.16 -10.92 36.31
N LYS A 644 -13.25 -10.54 35.65
CA LYS A 644 -14.23 -11.50 35.12
C LYS A 644 -13.65 -12.41 34.05
N LEU A 645 -12.88 -11.89 33.10
CA LEU A 645 -12.25 -12.70 32.07
C LEU A 645 -11.18 -13.64 32.65
N SER A 646 -10.41 -13.15 33.63
CA SER A 646 -9.41 -13.95 34.33
C SER A 646 -10.08 -15.08 35.15
N MET A 647 -11.18 -14.78 35.83
CA MET A 647 -11.98 -15.76 36.55
C MET A 647 -12.56 -16.83 35.62
N LEU A 648 -13.09 -16.45 34.45
CA LEU A 648 -13.56 -17.40 33.44
C LEU A 648 -12.43 -18.28 32.86
N LYS A 649 -11.23 -17.71 32.65
CA LYS A 649 -10.06 -18.49 32.21
C LYS A 649 -9.58 -19.47 33.28
N VAL A 650 -9.56 -19.09 34.54
CA VAL A 650 -9.25 -19.97 35.68
C VAL A 650 -10.29 -21.06 35.78
N TRP A 651 -11.57 -20.72 35.80
CA TRP A 651 -12.66 -21.69 35.80
C TRP A 651 -12.56 -22.69 34.64
N ARG A 652 -12.30 -22.23 33.43
CA ARG A 652 -12.10 -23.10 32.25
C ARG A 652 -10.95 -24.06 32.44
N LYS A 653 -9.82 -23.55 32.98
CA LYS A 653 -8.63 -24.39 33.25
C LYS A 653 -8.92 -25.49 34.29
N GLU A 654 -9.60 -25.10 35.37
CA GLU A 654 -9.98 -26.05 36.44
C GLU A 654 -11.00 -27.09 35.95
N THR A 655 -12.00 -26.64 35.18
CA THR A 655 -12.99 -27.54 34.56
C THR A 655 -12.33 -28.51 33.56
N ALA A 656 -11.37 -28.01 32.74
CA ALA A 656 -10.61 -28.81 31.82
C ALA A 656 -9.77 -29.88 32.56
N GLN A 657 -9.12 -29.53 33.67
CA GLN A 657 -8.37 -30.48 34.51
C GLN A 657 -9.28 -31.50 35.17
N ARG A 658 -10.42 -31.05 35.71
CA ARG A 658 -11.42 -31.92 36.33
C ARG A 658 -11.98 -33.00 35.39
N LEU A 659 -12.15 -32.61 34.10
CA LEU A 659 -12.70 -33.49 33.07
C LEU A 659 -11.61 -34.19 32.23
N ASN A 660 -10.34 -33.99 32.54
CA ASN A 660 -9.20 -34.48 31.79
C ASN A 660 -9.29 -34.18 30.26
N LEU A 661 -9.71 -32.96 29.93
CA LEU A 661 -9.89 -32.46 28.55
C LEU A 661 -9.02 -31.25 28.31
N PRO A 662 -8.60 -30.98 27.06
CA PRO A 662 -7.97 -29.72 26.70
C PRO A 662 -8.91 -28.52 26.93
N ALA A 663 -8.37 -27.39 27.43
CA ALA A 663 -9.14 -26.20 27.79
C ALA A 663 -9.99 -25.65 26.64
N TYR A 664 -9.52 -25.73 25.39
CA TYR A 664 -10.25 -25.28 24.21
C TYR A 664 -11.50 -26.12 23.89
N ILE A 665 -11.57 -27.39 24.36
CA ILE A 665 -12.76 -28.24 24.22
C ILE A 665 -13.88 -27.75 25.13
N ILE A 666 -13.54 -27.27 26.32
CA ILE A 666 -14.51 -26.68 27.22
C ILE A 666 -15.07 -25.40 26.58
N MET A 667 -14.17 -24.44 26.26
CA MET A 667 -14.57 -23.20 25.66
C MET A 667 -13.39 -22.50 24.99
N HIS A 668 -13.57 -21.96 23.77
CA HIS A 668 -12.56 -21.16 23.09
C HIS A 668 -12.39 -19.80 23.74
N ASP A 669 -11.19 -19.21 23.67
CA ASP A 669 -10.91 -17.86 24.15
C ASP A 669 -11.88 -16.82 23.56
N ARG A 670 -12.20 -16.96 22.27
CA ARG A 670 -13.17 -16.12 21.56
C ARG A 670 -14.56 -16.16 22.23
N THR A 671 -15.01 -17.33 22.63
CA THR A 671 -16.31 -17.48 23.31
C THR A 671 -16.28 -16.85 24.72
N LEU A 672 -15.17 -17.01 25.47
CA LEU A 672 -15.03 -16.34 26.77
C LEU A 672 -15.05 -14.82 26.64
N MET A 673 -14.46 -14.28 25.58
CA MET A 673 -14.47 -12.84 25.31
C MET A 673 -15.85 -12.36 24.90
N GLU A 674 -16.57 -13.11 24.09
CA GLU A 674 -17.94 -12.78 23.68
C GLU A 674 -18.92 -12.83 24.88
N ILE A 675 -18.70 -13.73 25.84
CA ILE A 675 -19.43 -13.74 27.13
C ILE A 675 -19.22 -12.41 27.90
N ILE A 676 -17.96 -11.93 27.97
CA ILE A 676 -17.65 -10.67 28.65
C ILE A 676 -18.24 -9.48 27.88
N GLU A 677 -18.20 -9.53 26.54
CA GLU A 677 -18.71 -8.46 25.66
C GLU A 677 -20.23 -8.33 25.77
N MET A 678 -20.95 -9.43 25.76
CA MET A 678 -22.41 -9.44 25.88
C MET A 678 -22.89 -9.25 27.31
N ASN A 679 -22.01 -9.49 28.29
CA ASN A 679 -22.29 -9.37 29.74
C ASN A 679 -23.68 -9.94 30.12
N PRO A 680 -23.95 -11.22 29.80
CA PRO A 680 -25.24 -11.85 30.04
C PRO A 680 -25.60 -11.81 31.54
N VAL A 681 -26.86 -11.53 31.84
CA VAL A 681 -27.36 -11.40 33.20
C VAL A 681 -27.90 -12.75 33.73
N ASP A 682 -28.37 -13.58 32.81
CA ASP A 682 -28.93 -14.89 33.11
C ASP A 682 -28.53 -15.97 32.07
N VAL A 683 -28.93 -17.22 32.29
CA VAL A 683 -28.62 -18.34 31.42
C VAL A 683 -29.32 -18.24 30.06
N GLU A 684 -30.46 -17.53 29.98
CA GLU A 684 -31.15 -17.30 28.71
C GLU A 684 -30.35 -16.38 27.77
N ASP A 685 -29.72 -15.36 28.32
CA ASP A 685 -28.87 -14.41 27.57
C ASP A 685 -27.64 -15.15 26.98
N LEU A 686 -27.10 -16.15 27.67
CA LEU A 686 -25.98 -16.95 27.19
C LEU A 686 -26.29 -17.73 25.90
N LYS A 687 -27.56 -17.97 25.55
CA LYS A 687 -27.96 -18.60 24.28
C LYS A 687 -27.54 -17.79 23.06
N ASN A 688 -27.42 -16.47 23.22
CA ASN A 688 -27.07 -15.56 22.15
C ASN A 688 -25.56 -15.46 21.90
N VAL A 689 -24.74 -16.05 22.79
CA VAL A 689 -23.28 -16.06 22.69
C VAL A 689 -22.80 -17.09 21.68
N ARG A 690 -22.04 -16.71 20.68
CA ARG A 690 -21.49 -17.64 19.68
C ARG A 690 -20.51 -18.62 20.33
N GLY A 691 -20.73 -19.90 20.08
CA GLY A 691 -19.92 -20.98 20.63
C GLY A 691 -20.46 -21.58 21.94
N ILE A 692 -21.61 -21.07 22.44
CA ILE A 692 -22.40 -21.71 23.47
C ILE A 692 -23.63 -22.35 22.81
N GLY A 693 -23.54 -23.65 22.59
CA GLY A 693 -24.65 -24.46 22.13
C GLY A 693 -25.45 -25.06 23.34
N PRO A 694 -26.65 -25.66 23.07
CA PRO A 694 -27.51 -26.18 24.12
C PRO A 694 -26.79 -27.06 25.15
N ALA A 695 -25.91 -27.95 24.71
CA ALA A 695 -25.15 -28.86 25.60
C ALA A 695 -24.14 -28.11 26.49
N LYS A 696 -23.54 -27.01 26.03
CA LYS A 696 -22.64 -26.19 26.85
C LYS A 696 -23.41 -25.30 27.79
N LEU A 697 -24.57 -24.84 27.36
CA LEU A 697 -25.46 -24.01 28.19
C LEU A 697 -25.94 -24.83 29.39
N GLU A 698 -26.43 -26.04 29.16
CA GLU A 698 -26.90 -26.92 30.21
C GLU A 698 -25.79 -27.32 31.19
N ARG A 699 -24.58 -27.52 30.66
CA ARG A 699 -23.45 -28.04 31.48
C ARG A 699 -22.70 -26.96 32.24
N TYR A 700 -22.61 -25.73 31.70
CA TYR A 700 -21.75 -24.65 32.18
C TYR A 700 -22.44 -23.30 32.39
N GLY A 701 -23.71 -23.17 31.98
CA GLY A 701 -24.41 -21.89 31.98
C GLY A 701 -24.50 -21.24 33.35
N GLU A 702 -24.92 -21.98 34.35
CA GLU A 702 -25.04 -21.50 35.74
C GLU A 702 -23.67 -21.15 36.35
N GLU A 703 -22.62 -21.96 36.12
CA GLU A 703 -21.27 -21.67 36.62
C GLU A 703 -20.74 -20.35 36.01
N ILE A 704 -20.96 -20.15 34.72
CA ILE A 704 -20.55 -18.91 34.01
C ILE A 704 -21.28 -17.68 34.55
N ILE A 705 -22.60 -17.74 34.70
CA ILE A 705 -23.41 -16.62 35.25
C ILE A 705 -22.99 -16.31 36.67
N ASN A 706 -22.76 -17.29 37.51
CA ASN A 706 -22.30 -17.07 38.89
C ASN A 706 -20.95 -16.35 38.93
N ILE A 707 -20.01 -16.72 38.04
CA ILE A 707 -18.72 -15.99 37.91
C ILE A 707 -18.93 -14.55 37.47
N LEU A 708 -19.80 -14.32 36.49
CA LEU A 708 -20.09 -12.97 35.99
C LEU A 708 -20.75 -12.07 37.03
N ASN A 709 -21.56 -12.64 37.94
CA ASN A 709 -22.26 -11.94 39.02
C ASN A 709 -21.41 -11.80 40.31
N GLY A 710 -20.13 -12.18 40.28
CA GLY A 710 -19.20 -12.01 41.38
C GLY A 710 -19.31 -13.07 42.49
N GLY A 711 -19.96 -14.22 42.18
CA GLY A 711 -19.95 -15.41 43.07
C GLY A 711 -18.55 -16.07 43.06
N LYS A 712 -18.09 -16.44 44.24
CA LYS A 712 -16.86 -17.24 44.42
C LYS A 712 -17.09 -18.69 44.04
#